data_4c56fc0c351241b0cba91244b17b0e2a
#
_entry.id   4c56fc0c351241b0cba91244b17b0e2a
#
_cell.length_a   1.000
_cell.length_b   1.000
_cell.length_c   1.000
_cell.angle_alpha   90.00
_cell.angle_beta   90.00
_cell.angle_gamma   90.00
#
_symmetry.space_group_name_H-M   'P 1'
#
loop_
_entity.id
_entity.type
_entity.pdbx_description
1 polymer ?
#
loop_
_entity_poly.entity_id
_entity_poly.type
_entity_poly.pdbx_seq_one_letter_code
_entity_poly.pdbx_strand_id
1 'polypeptide(L)'
;MNKNDYQEMKMKRKHLVYLLMSGFAAANGFAETLADPDEIQPVKTFSPPKPIAPTAAQGYFPENQFDRTDRSDHYFVTENIDQAFRPLKANSGFYGKSFYNSVTAQARGAKVYGVANLNHTNANGYKDGDGNQTDWKYSRFNQALVLGFVPSENQEYRLTYLHDDINNDRQPQFVNDALDTERHIAKLNARWGNADLSNTVSAEAGVIKLKRRADNYSLRQNNTPQQVFVELDRKVYDFSLKHDADFGKFHNTAAVSYRNDSQNGERNAHTAMRDFLNGYRFADVHIDRWRIADTLSYKFDDRHKLGLGLSYEFNEADVRKNTAQPAHPMNRNLAFASAQQIWKTHYGYDFNGKVRRHAFSGELKYDFTPSETQKYSVSLAHLERIGDNTERFNSLAAIVQNRMNGMLMNQNPAAAIAGNPLLKTEKHNRIKLTADSRNDYYNGYMNSLAGAGWNVGGTLVADKVKDLIIFDRARGQSGISSNGGGIITRNVDARLITAQAYARYNFNPHLAAGIKAAYNYGHNETDGRPLYQIRPFEAAVQADYKNYFAHGSYNIGAAARFVAKQTRGDFDAASGLGIDKREAAKGFTVADVYAGMNIKDKYGLRLGVNNVFNKKYAEHISGDHVLALSPSVVYAPGRTYWLSLHAAF
;
A
#
# COMPACT_ATOMS: atom_id res chain seq x y z
N MET A 1 -29.74 30.97 22.36
CA MET A 1 -28.68 29.93 22.42
C MET A 1 -27.39 30.63 22.83
N ASN A 2 -26.86 30.30 24.01
CA ASN A 2 -25.73 31.01 24.62
C ASN A 2 -24.42 30.62 23.92
N LYS A 3 -23.43 31.50 23.90
CA LYS A 3 -22.13 31.25 23.22
C LYS A 3 -21.40 30.00 23.75
N ASN A 4 -21.67 29.64 25.00
CA ASN A 4 -21.14 28.42 25.63
C ASN A 4 -21.80 27.15 25.10
N ASP A 5 -23.10 27.15 24.83
CA ASP A 5 -23.82 26.01 24.25
C ASP A 5 -23.37 25.71 22.82
N TYR A 6 -23.01 26.78 22.09
CA TYR A 6 -22.46 26.64 20.74
C TYR A 6 -21.04 26.07 20.73
N GLN A 7 -20.20 26.42 21.70
CA GLN A 7 -18.84 25.90 21.83
C GLN A 7 -18.85 24.44 22.34
N GLU A 8 -19.74 24.10 23.25
CA GLU A 8 -19.90 22.73 23.74
C GLU A 8 -20.46 21.81 22.67
N MET A 9 -21.42 22.26 21.90
CA MET A 9 -21.96 21.56 20.73
C MET A 9 -20.91 21.40 19.62
N LYS A 10 -20.00 22.35 19.46
CA LYS A 10 -18.87 22.30 18.51
C LYS A 10 -17.79 21.33 18.98
N MET A 11 -17.54 21.20 20.29
CA MET A 11 -16.63 20.23 20.89
C MET A 11 -17.18 18.81 20.81
N LYS A 12 -18.45 18.59 21.14
CA LYS A 12 -19.14 17.29 21.00
C LYS A 12 -19.21 16.83 19.54
N ARG A 13 -19.41 17.76 18.60
CA ARG A 13 -19.36 17.44 17.15
C ARG A 13 -17.94 17.08 16.66
N LYS A 14 -16.88 17.68 17.20
CA LYS A 14 -15.51 17.29 16.90
C LYS A 14 -15.20 15.87 17.39
N HIS A 15 -15.65 15.50 18.59
CA HIS A 15 -15.50 14.13 19.13
C HIS A 15 -16.31 13.11 18.33
N LEU A 16 -17.49 13.47 17.82
CA LEU A 16 -18.29 12.57 16.98
C LEU A 16 -17.59 12.27 15.65
N VAL A 17 -16.95 13.27 15.04
CA VAL A 17 -16.18 13.08 13.80
C VAL A 17 -14.90 12.26 14.07
N TYR A 18 -14.21 12.47 15.18
CA TYR A 18 -13.03 11.68 15.59
C TYR A 18 -13.38 10.21 15.86
N LEU A 19 -14.50 9.95 16.54
CA LEU A 19 -14.99 8.58 16.80
C LEU A 19 -15.46 7.87 15.52
N LEU A 20 -15.97 8.61 14.55
CA LEU A 20 -16.34 8.08 13.23
C LEU A 20 -15.14 7.55 12.44
N MET A 21 -13.98 8.14 12.63
CA MET A 21 -12.77 7.80 11.90
C MET A 21 -11.98 6.66 12.56
N SER A 22 -11.96 6.59 13.89
CA SER A 22 -11.29 5.48 14.61
C SER A 22 -12.06 4.15 14.49
N GLY A 23 -13.37 4.19 14.26
CA GLY A 23 -14.20 3.00 14.13
C GLY A 23 -13.95 2.16 12.87
N PHE A 24 -13.43 2.76 11.79
CA PHE A 24 -13.17 2.07 10.52
C PHE A 24 -11.86 1.29 10.48
N ALA A 25 -10.86 1.74 11.23
CA ALA A 25 -9.57 1.07 11.33
C ALA A 25 -9.66 -0.31 12.00
N ALA A 26 -10.60 -0.52 12.89
CA ALA A 26 -10.64 -1.72 13.73
C ALA A 26 -11.30 -2.95 13.08
N ALA A 27 -12.15 -2.83 12.06
CA ALA A 27 -12.77 -4.00 11.42
C ALA A 27 -11.81 -4.76 10.47
N ASN A 28 -10.78 -4.10 9.96
CA ASN A 28 -9.64 -4.73 9.27
C ASN A 28 -8.42 -4.92 10.20
N GLY A 29 -8.58 -4.72 11.45
CA GLY A 29 -7.68 -4.12 12.41
C GLY A 29 -6.77 -5.03 13.19
N PHE A 30 -6.56 -6.30 12.89
CA PHE A 30 -5.39 -6.99 13.44
C PHE A 30 -4.12 -6.75 12.62
N ALA A 31 -4.28 -6.31 11.39
CA ALA A 31 -3.17 -5.93 10.52
C ALA A 31 -2.85 -4.43 10.56
N GLU A 32 -3.78 -3.57 10.99
CA GLU A 32 -3.64 -2.11 10.99
C GLU A 32 -3.08 -1.50 12.29
N THR A 33 -2.94 -2.27 13.36
CA THR A 33 -2.33 -1.78 14.62
C THR A 33 -0.84 -1.46 14.53
N LEU A 34 -0.24 -1.63 13.36
CA LEU A 34 1.19 -1.32 13.13
C LEU A 34 1.44 -0.03 12.34
N ALA A 35 0.42 0.61 11.80
CA ALA A 35 0.50 1.99 11.36
C ALA A 35 -0.11 2.85 12.47
N ASP A 36 0.73 3.44 13.31
CA ASP A 36 0.32 4.46 14.27
C ASP A 36 -0.30 5.63 13.48
N PRO A 37 -1.61 5.94 13.63
CA PRO A 37 -2.20 7.10 12.97
C PRO A 37 -1.59 8.43 13.44
N ASP A 38 -0.87 8.44 14.55
CA ASP A 38 -0.10 9.56 15.08
C ASP A 38 1.38 9.55 14.65
N GLU A 39 1.77 8.69 13.69
CA GLU A 39 3.11 8.79 13.11
C GLU A 39 3.25 10.22 12.57
N ILE A 40 4.09 11.00 13.23
CA ILE A 40 4.37 12.40 12.90
C ILE A 40 4.75 12.44 11.43
N GLN A 41 3.76 12.67 10.59
CA GLN A 41 4.04 12.94 9.21
C GLN A 41 4.87 14.22 9.21
N PRO A 42 6.12 14.17 8.70
CA PRO A 42 6.82 15.40 8.41
C PRO A 42 5.83 16.24 7.64
N VAL A 43 5.83 17.55 7.85
CA VAL A 43 5.00 18.50 7.12
C VAL A 43 4.77 17.90 5.74
N LYS A 44 3.50 17.64 5.39
CA LYS A 44 3.17 17.14 4.07
C LYS A 44 3.72 18.16 3.09
N THR A 45 5.05 18.12 2.90
CA THR A 45 5.64 18.63 1.70
C THR A 45 4.92 17.80 0.68
N PHE A 46 4.08 18.44 -0.11
CA PHE A 46 3.56 17.86 -1.30
C PHE A 46 4.76 17.24 -2.00
N SER A 47 4.97 15.96 -1.72
CA SER A 47 5.69 15.14 -2.65
C SER A 47 4.63 14.86 -3.69
N PRO A 48 4.79 15.33 -4.94
CA PRO A 48 3.99 14.84 -6.04
C PRO A 48 4.01 13.32 -5.91
N PRO A 49 2.97 12.62 -6.34
CA PRO A 49 2.99 11.18 -6.28
C PRO A 49 4.34 10.76 -6.85
N LYS A 50 5.27 10.40 -5.95
CA LYS A 50 6.47 9.70 -6.39
C LYS A 50 5.91 8.63 -7.28
N PRO A 51 6.41 8.49 -8.52
CA PRO A 51 6.04 7.34 -9.31
C PRO A 51 6.04 6.20 -8.31
N ILE A 52 4.88 5.58 -8.10
CA ILE A 52 4.71 4.59 -7.04
C ILE A 52 5.67 3.47 -7.41
N ALA A 53 6.92 3.62 -7.02
CA ALA A 53 7.79 2.48 -6.94
C ALA A 53 7.02 1.52 -6.02
N PRO A 54 6.69 0.32 -6.48
CA PRO A 54 6.05 -0.64 -5.62
C PRO A 54 6.89 -0.71 -4.36
N THR A 55 6.31 -0.34 -3.23
CA THR A 55 6.98 -0.40 -1.94
C THR A 55 7.01 -1.85 -1.52
N ALA A 56 7.79 -2.64 -2.27
CA ALA A 56 7.97 -4.05 -2.01
C ALA A 56 8.65 -4.33 -0.67
N ALA A 57 9.30 -3.32 -0.10
CA ALA A 57 9.85 -3.47 1.26
C ALA A 57 8.79 -3.64 2.35
N GLN A 58 7.55 -3.41 2.04
CA GLN A 58 6.46 -3.76 2.92
C GLN A 58 6.02 -5.22 2.75
N GLY A 59 6.58 -5.99 1.82
CA GLY A 59 6.18 -7.27 1.38
C GLY A 59 6.25 -8.43 2.35
N TYR A 60 6.99 -8.28 3.42
CA TYR A 60 7.18 -9.38 4.37
C TYR A 60 6.35 -9.27 5.65
N PHE A 61 5.56 -8.23 5.79
CA PHE A 61 4.64 -8.10 6.92
C PHE A 61 3.22 -8.48 6.47
N PRO A 62 2.43 -9.20 7.28
CA PRO A 62 1.11 -9.70 6.89
C PRO A 62 0.14 -8.63 6.39
N GLU A 63 0.43 -7.39 6.67
CA GLU A 63 -0.36 -6.21 6.35
C GLU A 63 -0.24 -5.73 4.92
N ASN A 64 0.64 -6.40 4.15
CA ASN A 64 1.05 -5.78 2.97
C ASN A 64 0.69 -6.53 1.79
N GLN A 65 0.10 -6.38 1.02
CA GLN A 65 0.64 -6.66 -0.04
C GLN A 65 0.12 -6.66 -1.34
N PHE A 66 -0.41 -6.68 -2.02
CA PHE A 66 -0.83 -6.76 -3.40
C PHE A 66 -2.32 -6.41 -3.61
N ASP A 67 -3.04 -6.19 -2.51
CA ASP A 67 -4.41 -5.72 -2.57
C ASP A 67 -4.52 -4.20 -2.38
N ARG A 68 -3.87 -3.46 -3.28
CA ARG A 68 -3.95 -2.00 -3.34
C ARG A 68 -5.33 -1.48 -3.70
N THR A 69 -6.24 -2.37 -4.08
CA THR A 69 -7.61 -1.99 -4.41
C THR A 69 -8.37 -1.46 -3.20
N ASP A 70 -8.04 -1.92 -2.00
CA ASP A 70 -8.75 -1.55 -0.77
C ASP A 70 -8.21 -0.30 -0.07
N ARG A 71 -6.94 0.06 -0.26
CA ARG A 71 -6.31 1.17 0.46
C ARG A 71 -6.58 2.56 -0.09
N SER A 72 -6.96 2.67 -1.34
CA SER A 72 -7.28 3.99 -1.92
C SER A 72 -8.53 4.64 -1.32
N ASP A 73 -9.36 3.88 -0.63
CA ASP A 73 -10.60 4.36 -0.05
C ASP A 73 -10.39 5.27 1.14
N HIS A 74 -9.41 4.96 1.98
CA HIS A 74 -9.13 5.74 3.19
C HIS A 74 -8.39 7.05 2.89
N TYR A 75 -7.55 7.07 1.88
CA TYR A 75 -6.62 8.18 1.67
C TYR A 75 -7.29 9.48 1.20
N PHE A 76 -8.37 9.40 0.43
CA PHE A 76 -8.97 10.58 -0.20
C PHE A 76 -10.16 11.16 0.56
N VAL A 77 -10.90 10.33 1.25
CA VAL A 77 -12.16 10.76 1.89
C VAL A 77 -11.94 11.22 3.33
N THR A 78 -11.10 10.52 4.08
CA THR A 78 -10.89 10.79 5.51
C THR A 78 -10.08 12.05 5.76
N GLU A 79 -9.04 12.32 4.99
CA GLU A 79 -8.21 13.52 5.17
C GLU A 79 -8.96 14.83 4.91
N ASN A 80 -10.01 14.80 4.08
CA ASN A 80 -10.77 15.98 3.75
C ASN A 80 -11.91 16.30 4.72
N ILE A 81 -12.34 15.34 5.55
CA ILE A 81 -13.43 15.54 6.52
C ILE A 81 -12.93 16.17 7.81
N ASP A 82 -11.69 15.90 8.22
CA ASP A 82 -11.10 16.38 9.49
C ASP A 82 -10.57 17.81 9.46
N GLN A 83 -10.40 18.39 8.30
CA GLN A 83 -9.98 19.78 8.22
C GLN A 83 -11.13 20.73 8.51
N ALA A 84 -10.82 21.94 9.02
CA ALA A 84 -11.81 22.99 9.21
C ALA A 84 -12.72 23.11 7.98
N PHE A 85 -14.06 23.11 8.22
CA PHE A 85 -15.04 23.17 7.12
C PHE A 85 -14.74 24.33 6.18
N ARG A 86 -14.43 24.00 4.96
CA ARG A 86 -14.23 24.93 3.85
C ARG A 86 -15.07 24.42 2.69
N PRO A 87 -16.11 25.16 2.26
CA PRO A 87 -17.00 24.71 1.20
C PRO A 87 -16.30 24.33 -0.09
N LEU A 88 -15.22 24.99 -0.42
CA LEU A 88 -14.45 24.72 -1.63
C LEU A 88 -12.96 24.76 -1.35
N LYS A 89 -12.24 23.75 -1.81
CA LYS A 89 -10.78 23.68 -1.80
C LYS A 89 -10.28 23.34 -3.19
N ALA A 90 -9.22 24.00 -3.62
CA ALA A 90 -8.54 23.70 -4.88
C ALA A 90 -7.04 23.59 -4.65
N ASN A 91 -6.43 22.61 -5.28
CA ASN A 91 -4.99 22.44 -5.31
C ASN A 91 -4.52 22.28 -6.75
N SER A 92 -3.39 22.88 -7.09
CA SER A 92 -2.74 22.71 -8.37
C SER A 92 -1.24 22.73 -8.19
N GLY A 93 -0.51 21.98 -8.99
CA GLY A 93 0.93 21.98 -8.91
C GLY A 93 1.61 21.22 -10.03
N PHE A 94 2.92 21.39 -10.09
CA PHE A 94 3.78 20.62 -10.99
C PHE A 94 4.99 20.05 -10.25
N TYR A 95 5.54 18.99 -10.81
CA TYR A 95 6.79 18.36 -10.40
C TYR A 95 7.54 17.91 -11.65
N GLY A 96 8.63 18.61 -11.94
CA GLY A 96 9.30 18.44 -13.21
C GLY A 96 8.34 18.67 -14.38
N LYS A 97 8.09 17.62 -15.16
CA LYS A 97 7.17 17.64 -16.31
C LYS A 97 5.76 17.13 -15.98
N SER A 98 5.52 16.75 -14.76
CA SER A 98 4.23 16.20 -14.33
C SER A 98 3.42 17.29 -13.63
N PHE A 99 2.08 17.24 -13.74
CA PHE A 99 1.20 18.16 -13.06
C PHE A 99 0.02 17.43 -12.43
N TYR A 100 -0.58 18.07 -11.42
CA TYR A 100 -1.81 17.60 -10.79
C TYR A 100 -2.74 18.77 -10.48
N ASN A 101 -4.02 18.47 -10.43
CA ASN A 101 -5.06 19.37 -9.99
C ASN A 101 -6.06 18.60 -9.11
N SER A 102 -6.59 19.28 -8.10
CA SER A 102 -7.60 18.71 -7.22
C SER A 102 -8.60 19.78 -6.83
N VAL A 103 -9.88 19.42 -6.84
CA VAL A 103 -10.97 20.26 -6.33
C VAL A 103 -11.79 19.43 -5.37
N THR A 104 -12.06 19.97 -4.19
CA THR A 104 -12.95 19.36 -3.19
C THR A 104 -14.06 20.36 -2.86
N ALA A 105 -15.30 19.95 -3.04
CA ALA A 105 -16.49 20.68 -2.61
C ALA A 105 -17.13 19.98 -1.41
N GLN A 106 -17.56 20.74 -0.41
CA GLN A 106 -18.20 20.22 0.80
C GLN A 106 -19.48 21.01 1.10
N ALA A 107 -20.53 20.29 1.46
CA ALA A 107 -21.77 20.88 1.95
C ALA A 107 -22.20 20.20 3.24
N ARG A 108 -22.72 20.98 4.19
CA ARG A 108 -23.17 20.47 5.47
C ARG A 108 -24.46 21.17 5.92
N GLY A 109 -25.51 20.39 6.11
CA GLY A 109 -26.75 20.79 6.77
C GLY A 109 -26.85 20.30 8.22
N ALA A 110 -28.00 20.40 8.82
CA ALA A 110 -28.25 19.96 10.20
C ALA A 110 -28.11 18.43 10.35
N LYS A 111 -28.59 17.68 9.35
CA LYS A 111 -28.66 16.21 9.37
C LYS A 111 -28.01 15.55 8.17
N VAL A 112 -27.54 16.32 7.20
CA VAL A 112 -26.95 15.81 5.97
C VAL A 112 -25.62 16.47 5.70
N TYR A 113 -24.68 15.73 5.10
CA TYR A 113 -23.46 16.29 4.56
C TYR A 113 -23.10 15.64 3.23
N GLY A 114 -22.33 16.35 2.44
CA GLY A 114 -21.80 15.84 1.18
C GLY A 114 -20.38 16.33 0.95
N VAL A 115 -19.55 15.45 0.38
CA VAL A 115 -18.20 15.78 -0.08
C VAL A 115 -18.04 15.24 -1.50
N ALA A 116 -17.63 16.12 -2.42
CA ALA A 116 -17.23 15.73 -3.77
C ALA A 116 -15.76 16.11 -3.97
N ASN A 117 -14.96 15.19 -4.47
CA ASN A 117 -13.56 15.41 -4.78
C ASN A 117 -13.26 14.96 -6.21
N LEU A 118 -12.52 15.79 -6.94
CA LEU A 118 -12.04 15.52 -8.29
C LEU A 118 -10.53 15.72 -8.31
N ASN A 119 -9.79 14.73 -8.80
CA ASN A 119 -8.35 14.81 -8.94
C ASN A 119 -7.94 14.41 -10.35
N HIS A 120 -7.02 15.16 -10.93
CA HIS A 120 -6.37 14.82 -12.18
C HIS A 120 -4.85 14.90 -12.03
N THR A 121 -4.15 13.86 -12.44
CA THR A 121 -2.69 13.79 -12.46
C THR A 121 -2.23 13.38 -13.86
N ASN A 122 -1.23 14.07 -14.38
CA ASN A 122 -0.56 13.69 -15.61
C ASN A 122 0.95 13.62 -15.34
N ALA A 123 1.51 12.42 -15.42
CA ALA A 123 2.92 12.15 -15.24
C ALA A 123 3.61 11.98 -16.61
N ASN A 124 4.67 12.74 -16.86
CA ASN A 124 5.32 12.83 -18.17
C ASN A 124 6.79 12.37 -18.18
N GLY A 125 7.12 11.43 -17.31
CA GLY A 125 8.49 10.95 -17.19
C GLY A 125 9.46 11.98 -16.62
N TYR A 126 10.72 11.61 -16.51
CA TYR A 126 11.76 12.46 -15.92
C TYR A 126 13.14 12.15 -16.51
N LYS A 127 14.12 13.01 -16.23
CA LYS A 127 15.54 12.74 -16.50
C LYS A 127 16.23 12.33 -15.21
N ASP A 128 17.11 11.33 -15.28
CA ASP A 128 18.01 10.95 -14.18
C ASP A 128 19.15 11.99 -13.98
N GLY A 129 20.04 11.75 -13.01
CA GLY A 129 21.15 12.66 -12.71
C GLY A 129 22.16 12.83 -13.84
N ASP A 130 22.23 11.90 -14.80
CA ASP A 130 23.06 12.01 -16.00
C ASP A 130 22.30 12.59 -17.20
N GLY A 131 21.01 12.93 -17.03
CA GLY A 131 20.17 13.49 -18.07
C GLY A 131 19.48 12.44 -18.95
N ASN A 132 19.60 11.15 -18.66
CA ASN A 132 18.91 10.10 -19.40
C ASN A 132 17.41 10.14 -19.13
N GLN A 133 16.60 10.04 -20.18
CA GLN A 133 15.15 10.06 -20.07
C GLN A 133 14.65 8.73 -19.51
N THR A 134 13.84 8.81 -18.45
CA THR A 134 13.07 7.69 -17.92
C THR A 134 11.62 7.84 -18.34
N ASP A 135 11.12 6.84 -19.04
CA ASP A 135 9.80 6.89 -19.65
C ASP A 135 8.73 6.30 -18.70
N TRP A 136 8.47 7.04 -17.63
CA TRP A 136 7.42 6.75 -16.67
C TRP A 136 6.27 7.72 -16.88
N LYS A 137 5.18 7.26 -17.50
CA LYS A 137 4.07 8.12 -17.90
C LYS A 137 2.75 7.50 -17.48
N TYR A 138 1.82 8.32 -17.06
CA TYR A 138 0.41 7.96 -16.90
C TYR A 138 -0.46 9.21 -16.83
N SER A 139 -1.74 9.06 -17.18
CA SER A 139 -2.79 10.02 -16.85
C SER A 139 -3.75 9.35 -15.89
N ARG A 140 -4.13 10.02 -14.82
CA ARG A 140 -5.06 9.49 -13.83
C ARG A 140 -6.13 10.51 -13.50
N PHE A 141 -7.38 10.08 -13.51
CA PHE A 141 -8.53 10.85 -13.09
C PHE A 141 -9.29 10.10 -12.00
N ASN A 142 -9.45 10.72 -10.84
CA ASN A 142 -10.23 10.14 -9.75
C ASN A 142 -11.39 11.05 -9.40
N GLN A 143 -12.51 10.44 -9.03
CA GLN A 143 -13.68 11.08 -8.49
C GLN A 143 -14.08 10.39 -7.20
N ALA A 144 -14.43 11.17 -6.17
CA ALA A 144 -14.99 10.66 -4.94
C ALA A 144 -16.27 11.45 -4.60
N LEU A 145 -17.32 10.73 -4.21
CA LEU A 145 -18.55 11.29 -3.69
C LEU A 145 -18.89 10.61 -2.37
N VAL A 146 -19.10 11.40 -1.34
CA VAL A 146 -19.59 10.96 -0.04
C VAL A 146 -20.87 11.69 0.29
N LEU A 147 -21.92 10.95 0.62
CA LEU A 147 -23.19 11.48 1.10
C LEU A 147 -23.48 10.87 2.46
N GLY A 148 -23.72 11.69 3.46
CA GLY A 148 -24.01 11.27 4.82
C GLY A 148 -25.34 11.81 5.32
N PHE A 149 -26.05 10.95 6.06
CA PHE A 149 -27.26 11.28 6.78
C PHE A 149 -27.10 10.95 8.25
N VAL A 150 -27.28 11.94 9.12
CA VAL A 150 -27.09 11.87 10.59
C VAL A 150 -28.42 12.29 11.21
N PRO A 151 -29.40 11.36 11.34
CA PRO A 151 -30.71 11.65 11.91
C PRO A 151 -30.66 12.07 13.37
N SER A 152 -29.69 11.54 14.11
CA SER A 152 -29.39 11.86 15.52
C SER A 152 -27.87 11.76 15.77
N GLU A 153 -27.38 12.22 16.92
CA GLU A 153 -25.95 12.23 17.26
C GLU A 153 -25.35 10.83 17.35
N ASN A 154 -26.18 9.81 17.59
CA ASN A 154 -25.77 8.42 17.72
C ASN A 154 -26.09 7.54 16.50
N GLN A 155 -26.53 8.14 15.40
CA GLN A 155 -26.84 7.40 14.17
C GLN A 155 -26.26 8.08 12.95
N GLU A 156 -25.67 7.31 12.06
CA GLU A 156 -25.15 7.77 10.78
C GLU A 156 -25.33 6.74 9.69
N TYR A 157 -25.71 7.21 8.51
CA TYR A 157 -25.75 6.44 7.27
C TYR A 157 -24.90 7.17 6.23
N ARG A 158 -23.97 6.45 5.58
CA ARG A 158 -23.04 7.05 4.63
C ARG A 158 -22.94 6.22 3.37
N LEU A 159 -23.13 6.86 2.23
CA LEU A 159 -22.83 6.33 0.91
C LEU A 159 -21.51 6.93 0.43
N THR A 160 -20.57 6.08 0.02
CA THR A 160 -19.31 6.47 -0.61
C THR A 160 -19.24 5.86 -2.00
N TYR A 161 -18.91 6.68 -2.99
CA TYR A 161 -18.61 6.22 -4.35
C TYR A 161 -17.26 6.77 -4.80
N LEU A 162 -16.43 5.90 -5.36
CA LEU A 162 -15.13 6.23 -5.95
C LEU A 162 -15.08 5.70 -7.37
N HIS A 163 -14.59 6.54 -8.28
CA HIS A 163 -14.18 6.16 -9.61
C HIS A 163 -12.73 6.55 -9.83
N ASP A 164 -11.93 5.62 -10.34
CA ASP A 164 -10.50 5.80 -10.59
C ASP A 164 -10.18 5.26 -11.98
N ASP A 165 -9.69 6.14 -12.82
CA ASP A 165 -9.34 5.88 -14.22
C ASP A 165 -7.87 6.22 -14.45
N ILE A 166 -7.07 5.22 -14.86
CA ILE A 166 -5.65 5.35 -15.13
C ILE A 166 -5.40 4.93 -16.57
N ASN A 167 -4.94 5.89 -17.38
CA ASN A 167 -4.71 5.71 -18.80
C ASN A 167 -3.22 5.82 -19.14
N ASN A 168 -2.78 5.02 -20.11
CA ASN A 168 -1.43 5.07 -20.67
C ASN A 168 -0.34 4.91 -19.61
N ASP A 169 -0.56 4.00 -18.63
CA ASP A 169 0.39 3.73 -17.55
C ASP A 169 1.59 2.92 -18.07
N ARG A 170 2.65 3.66 -18.33
CA ARG A 170 3.90 3.18 -18.89
C ARG A 170 4.99 3.21 -17.84
N GLN A 171 5.49 2.04 -17.50
CA GLN A 171 6.51 1.88 -16.46
C GLN A 171 7.74 1.15 -17.01
N PRO A 172 8.97 1.68 -16.81
CA PRO A 172 10.17 1.14 -17.45
C PRO A 172 10.51 -0.30 -17.04
N GLN A 173 10.08 -0.76 -15.86
CA GLN A 173 10.34 -2.10 -15.35
C GLN A 173 9.43 -3.18 -15.94
N PHE A 174 8.33 -2.82 -16.61
CA PHE A 174 7.40 -3.77 -17.21
C PHE A 174 7.56 -3.86 -18.71
N VAL A 175 7.30 -5.04 -19.24
CA VAL A 175 7.23 -5.29 -20.68
C VAL A 175 5.90 -4.80 -21.24
N ASN A 176 4.81 -4.96 -20.48
CA ASN A 176 3.49 -4.53 -20.84
C ASN A 176 3.14 -3.19 -20.21
N ASP A 177 2.55 -2.30 -20.98
CA ASP A 177 1.98 -1.05 -20.54
C ASP A 177 0.50 -1.20 -20.27
N ALA A 178 -0.03 -0.62 -19.19
CA ALA A 178 -1.46 -0.58 -18.99
C ALA A 178 -2.07 0.56 -19.83
N LEU A 179 -2.87 0.19 -20.82
CA LEU A 179 -3.57 1.13 -21.68
C LEU A 179 -4.66 1.84 -20.91
N ASP A 180 -5.39 1.04 -20.13
CA ASP A 180 -6.54 1.45 -19.36
C ASP A 180 -6.67 0.62 -18.09
N THR A 181 -6.98 1.28 -16.98
CA THR A 181 -7.35 0.65 -15.71
C THR A 181 -8.48 1.46 -15.09
N GLU A 182 -9.67 0.90 -15.14
CA GLU A 182 -10.90 1.48 -14.61
C GLU A 182 -11.30 0.77 -13.31
N ARG A 183 -11.62 1.53 -12.26
CA ARG A 183 -12.06 0.99 -10.99
C ARG A 183 -13.24 1.79 -10.44
N HIS A 184 -14.28 1.06 -10.03
CA HIS A 184 -15.43 1.59 -9.32
C HIS A 184 -15.53 0.96 -7.94
N ILE A 185 -15.75 1.77 -6.93
CA ILE A 185 -15.99 1.34 -5.56
C ILE A 185 -17.24 2.03 -5.06
N ALA A 186 -18.19 1.26 -4.55
CA ALA A 186 -19.35 1.79 -3.85
C ALA A 186 -19.46 1.13 -2.47
N LYS A 187 -19.65 1.95 -1.42
CA LYS A 187 -19.78 1.48 -0.04
C LYS A 187 -20.94 2.14 0.64
N LEU A 188 -21.70 1.35 1.37
CA LEU A 188 -22.74 1.80 2.29
C LEU A 188 -22.30 1.47 3.71
N ASN A 189 -22.29 2.49 4.58
CA ASN A 189 -21.97 2.34 5.99
C ASN A 189 -23.17 2.82 6.82
N ALA A 190 -23.44 2.09 7.90
CA ALA A 190 -24.43 2.47 8.87
C ALA A 190 -23.87 2.29 10.28
N ARG A 191 -24.16 3.21 11.16
CA ARG A 191 -23.76 3.14 12.57
C ARG A 191 -24.93 3.52 13.47
N TRP A 192 -25.09 2.77 14.54
CA TRP A 192 -26.06 2.99 15.60
C TRP A 192 -25.34 2.89 16.95
N GLY A 193 -25.64 3.81 17.85
CA GLY A 193 -25.10 3.81 19.21
C GLY A 193 -26.14 4.18 20.26
N ASN A 194 -25.81 3.95 21.51
CA ASN A 194 -26.54 4.55 22.63
C ASN A 194 -26.20 6.04 22.75
N ALA A 195 -26.84 6.75 23.67
CA ALA A 195 -26.73 8.20 23.78
C ALA A 195 -25.31 8.70 24.04
N ASP A 196 -24.50 7.97 24.80
CA ASP A 196 -23.10 8.28 25.14
C ASP A 196 -22.08 7.62 24.23
N LEU A 197 -22.53 6.84 23.23
CA LEU A 197 -21.69 6.09 22.31
C LEU A 197 -20.78 5.03 22.97
N SER A 198 -21.02 4.69 24.24
CA SER A 198 -20.30 3.61 24.93
C SER A 198 -20.64 2.22 24.37
N ASN A 199 -21.70 2.12 23.59
CA ASN A 199 -22.12 0.92 22.89
C ASN A 199 -22.56 1.27 21.47
N THR A 200 -21.83 0.77 20.47
CA THR A 200 -22.11 1.07 19.06
C THR A 200 -22.07 -0.18 18.20
N VAL A 201 -22.97 -0.24 17.23
CA VAL A 201 -22.96 -1.23 16.16
C VAL A 201 -22.72 -0.53 14.83
N SER A 202 -21.81 -1.04 14.01
CA SER A 202 -21.54 -0.53 12.68
C SER A 202 -21.65 -1.65 11.65
N ALA A 203 -22.29 -1.36 10.52
CA ALA A 203 -22.38 -2.27 9.39
C ALA A 203 -21.81 -1.59 8.13
N GLU A 204 -21.09 -2.36 7.33
CA GLU A 204 -20.59 -1.94 6.03
C GLU A 204 -20.97 -2.97 4.98
N ALA A 205 -21.37 -2.50 3.79
CA ALA A 205 -21.51 -3.30 2.58
C ALA A 205 -20.82 -2.58 1.43
N GLY A 206 -20.02 -3.33 0.64
CA GLY A 206 -19.22 -2.77 -0.42
C GLY A 206 -19.22 -3.60 -1.70
N VAL A 207 -18.97 -2.92 -2.82
CA VAL A 207 -18.70 -3.53 -4.12
C VAL A 207 -17.54 -2.82 -4.80
N ILE A 208 -16.58 -3.61 -5.30
CA ILE A 208 -15.45 -3.14 -6.10
C ILE A 208 -15.54 -3.82 -7.46
N LYS A 209 -15.42 -3.04 -8.53
CA LYS A 209 -15.24 -3.54 -9.89
C LYS A 209 -13.96 -2.95 -10.45
N LEU A 210 -13.10 -3.79 -11.01
CA LEU A 210 -11.86 -3.37 -11.66
C LEU A 210 -11.76 -4.06 -13.02
N LYS A 211 -11.49 -3.25 -14.05
CA LYS A 211 -11.10 -3.72 -15.36
C LYS A 211 -9.74 -3.15 -15.72
N ARG A 212 -8.92 -3.94 -16.38
CA ARG A 212 -7.61 -3.49 -16.84
C ARG A 212 -7.26 -4.17 -18.17
N ARG A 213 -6.77 -3.37 -19.11
CA ARG A 213 -6.14 -3.83 -20.33
C ARG A 213 -4.69 -3.37 -20.39
N ALA A 214 -3.79 -4.28 -20.67
CA ALA A 214 -2.37 -4.00 -20.80
C ALA A 214 -1.79 -4.75 -22.00
N ASP A 215 -0.90 -4.11 -22.76
CA ASP A 215 -0.23 -4.72 -23.89
C ASP A 215 1.26 -4.35 -23.96
N ASN A 216 1.97 -4.97 -24.90
CA ASN A 216 3.39 -4.73 -25.14
C ASN A 216 3.69 -4.02 -26.46
N TYR A 217 2.70 -3.42 -27.13
CA TYR A 217 2.89 -2.89 -28.48
C TYR A 217 2.26 -1.52 -28.76
N SER A 218 1.23 -1.08 -28.02
CA SER A 218 0.50 0.15 -28.36
C SER A 218 1.23 1.42 -27.95
N LEU A 219 1.87 1.47 -26.77
CA LEU A 219 2.47 2.68 -26.20
C LEU A 219 3.99 2.76 -26.40
N ARG A 220 4.64 1.68 -26.77
CA ARG A 220 6.07 1.63 -27.07
C ARG A 220 6.38 0.75 -28.27
N GLN A 221 7.44 1.08 -29.00
CA GLN A 221 7.95 0.14 -29.99
C GLN A 221 8.39 -1.15 -29.29
N ASN A 222 7.83 -2.24 -29.74
CA ASN A 222 8.13 -3.55 -29.20
C ASN A 222 9.08 -4.28 -30.14
N ASN A 223 10.30 -4.53 -29.67
CA ASN A 223 11.27 -5.36 -30.41
C ASN A 223 11.02 -6.85 -30.19
N THR A 224 10.01 -7.22 -29.38
CA THR A 224 9.63 -8.62 -29.23
C THR A 224 8.74 -9.01 -30.43
N PRO A 225 9.00 -10.16 -31.04
CA PRO A 225 8.28 -10.59 -32.24
C PRO A 225 6.82 -10.97 -31.97
N GLN A 226 6.38 -10.91 -30.72
CA GLN A 226 5.02 -11.27 -30.33
C GLN A 226 4.30 -10.13 -29.64
N GLN A 227 3.22 -9.68 -30.26
CA GLN A 227 2.29 -8.73 -29.68
C GLN A 227 1.27 -9.48 -28.84
N VAL A 228 1.16 -9.11 -27.57
CA VAL A 228 0.20 -9.70 -26.63
C VAL A 228 -0.49 -8.62 -25.83
N PHE A 229 -1.74 -8.89 -25.46
CA PHE A 229 -2.45 -8.08 -24.47
C PHE A 229 -3.07 -8.96 -23.39
N VAL A 230 -3.23 -8.41 -22.21
CA VAL A 230 -3.85 -9.03 -21.04
C VAL A 230 -5.06 -8.21 -20.64
N GLU A 231 -6.20 -8.85 -20.52
CA GLU A 231 -7.42 -8.30 -19.96
C GLU A 231 -7.67 -8.90 -18.58
N LEU A 232 -7.93 -8.05 -17.60
CA LEU A 232 -8.22 -8.41 -16.23
C LEU A 232 -9.58 -7.83 -15.83
N ASP A 233 -10.47 -8.70 -15.36
CA ASP A 233 -11.73 -8.33 -14.69
C ASP A 233 -11.70 -8.86 -13.27
N ARG A 234 -12.00 -8.00 -12.29
CA ARG A 234 -12.12 -8.38 -10.89
C ARG A 234 -13.35 -7.73 -10.27
N LYS A 235 -14.08 -8.52 -9.49
CA LYS A 235 -15.24 -8.06 -8.71
C LYS A 235 -15.07 -8.54 -7.27
N VAL A 236 -15.29 -7.63 -6.34
CA VAL A 236 -15.27 -7.92 -4.90
C VAL A 236 -16.57 -7.45 -4.31
N TYR A 237 -17.19 -8.30 -3.50
CA TYR A 237 -18.31 -7.96 -2.63
C TYR A 237 -17.85 -8.15 -1.20
N ASP A 238 -18.03 -7.15 -0.34
CA ASP A 238 -17.70 -7.24 1.07
C ASP A 238 -18.85 -6.80 1.95
N PHE A 239 -18.93 -7.46 3.12
CA PHE A 239 -19.86 -7.14 4.17
C PHE A 239 -19.14 -7.26 5.51
N SER A 240 -19.37 -6.33 6.44
CA SER A 240 -18.88 -6.44 7.80
C SER A 240 -19.89 -5.90 8.80
N LEU A 241 -19.88 -6.51 9.98
CA LEU A 241 -20.62 -6.06 11.15
C LEU A 241 -19.63 -5.96 12.30
N LYS A 242 -19.64 -4.84 13.01
CA LYS A 242 -18.76 -4.53 14.13
C LYS A 242 -19.58 -4.03 15.30
N HIS A 243 -19.23 -4.49 16.50
CA HIS A 243 -19.77 -4.03 17.76
C HIS A 243 -18.64 -3.52 18.63
N ASP A 244 -18.75 -2.28 19.10
CA ASP A 244 -17.86 -1.66 20.07
C ASP A 244 -18.63 -1.38 21.36
N ALA A 245 -18.08 -1.80 22.52
CA ALA A 245 -18.72 -1.63 23.80
C ALA A 245 -17.72 -1.27 24.91
N ASP A 246 -18.05 -0.22 25.68
CA ASP A 246 -17.38 0.15 26.91
C ASP A 246 -18.21 -0.32 28.11
N PHE A 247 -17.60 -1.07 29.03
CA PHE A 247 -18.24 -1.52 30.26
C PHE A 247 -17.25 -1.41 31.43
N GLY A 248 -17.34 -0.29 32.11
CA GLY A 248 -16.44 0.05 33.21
C GLY A 248 -14.99 0.23 32.75
N LYS A 249 -14.10 -0.65 33.22
CA LYS A 249 -12.68 -0.63 32.84
C LYS A 249 -12.38 -1.46 31.57
N PHE A 250 -13.37 -2.09 31.00
CA PHE A 250 -13.22 -2.91 29.80
C PHE A 250 -13.71 -2.15 28.57
N HIS A 251 -12.99 -2.34 27.47
CA HIS A 251 -13.45 -2.00 26.13
C HIS A 251 -13.35 -3.25 25.25
N ASN A 252 -14.44 -3.59 24.58
CA ASN A 252 -14.50 -4.72 23.66
C ASN A 252 -14.86 -4.27 22.25
N THR A 253 -14.21 -4.87 21.28
CA THR A 253 -14.54 -4.75 19.86
C THR A 253 -14.68 -6.14 19.27
N ALA A 254 -15.88 -6.50 18.85
CA ALA A 254 -16.16 -7.75 18.13
C ALA A 254 -16.55 -7.45 16.68
N ALA A 255 -16.07 -8.25 15.73
CA ALA A 255 -16.37 -8.06 14.31
C ALA A 255 -16.52 -9.39 13.57
N VAL A 256 -17.42 -9.41 12.60
CA VAL A 256 -17.53 -10.46 11.60
C VAL A 256 -17.52 -9.84 10.21
N SER A 257 -16.77 -10.44 9.27
CA SER A 257 -16.75 -9.98 7.89
C SER A 257 -16.81 -11.14 6.91
N TYR A 258 -17.41 -10.88 5.77
CA TYR A 258 -17.46 -11.75 4.61
C TYR A 258 -16.98 -11.01 3.38
N ARG A 259 -16.16 -11.66 2.56
CA ARG A 259 -15.74 -11.15 1.26
C ARG A 259 -15.81 -12.24 0.21
N ASN A 260 -16.43 -11.94 -0.92
CA ASN A 260 -16.34 -12.72 -2.14
C ASN A 260 -15.52 -11.94 -3.17
N ASP A 261 -14.49 -12.57 -3.69
CA ASP A 261 -13.53 -11.98 -4.64
C ASP A 261 -13.46 -12.87 -5.88
N SER A 262 -13.88 -12.37 -7.02
CA SER A 262 -13.80 -13.04 -8.29
C SER A 262 -12.85 -12.33 -9.24
N GLN A 263 -11.94 -13.08 -9.87
CA GLN A 263 -10.91 -12.54 -10.74
C GLN A 263 -10.70 -13.44 -11.98
N ASN A 264 -10.85 -12.87 -13.15
CA ASN A 264 -10.49 -13.51 -14.43
C ASN A 264 -9.43 -12.67 -15.13
N GLY A 265 -8.39 -13.32 -15.64
CA GLY A 265 -7.30 -12.66 -16.36
C GLY A 265 -6.93 -13.45 -17.61
N GLU A 266 -7.22 -12.93 -18.77
CA GLU A 266 -6.98 -13.58 -20.07
C GLU A 266 -5.83 -12.91 -20.80
N ARG A 267 -4.89 -13.69 -21.31
CA ARG A 267 -3.86 -13.19 -22.23
C ARG A 267 -4.19 -13.61 -23.65
N ASN A 268 -4.19 -12.64 -24.53
CA ASN A 268 -4.44 -12.83 -25.95
C ASN A 268 -3.20 -12.48 -26.77
N ALA A 269 -2.98 -13.21 -27.85
CA ALA A 269 -2.03 -12.83 -28.87
C ALA A 269 -2.72 -11.94 -29.91
N HIS A 270 -2.03 -10.87 -30.30
CA HIS A 270 -2.44 -9.98 -31.38
C HIS A 270 -1.67 -10.33 -32.65
N THR A 271 -2.39 -10.59 -33.76
CA THR A 271 -1.80 -10.88 -35.04
C THR A 271 -2.50 -10.10 -36.15
N ALA A 272 -1.87 -9.98 -37.31
CA ALA A 272 -2.47 -9.29 -38.47
C ALA A 272 -3.79 -9.91 -38.95
N MET A 273 -4.05 -11.18 -38.65
CA MET A 273 -5.28 -11.86 -39.08
C MET A 273 -6.39 -11.81 -38.03
N ARG A 274 -6.05 -12.06 -36.77
CA ARG A 274 -7.02 -12.07 -35.66
C ARG A 274 -6.33 -12.14 -34.30
N ASP A 275 -7.04 -11.74 -33.27
CA ASP A 275 -6.69 -12.01 -31.90
C ASP A 275 -7.15 -13.40 -31.47
N PHE A 276 -6.40 -14.04 -30.56
CA PHE A 276 -6.79 -15.32 -29.99
C PHE A 276 -6.24 -15.51 -28.57
N LEU A 277 -7.04 -16.16 -27.75
CA LEU A 277 -6.67 -16.50 -26.37
C LEU A 277 -5.47 -17.46 -26.39
N ASN A 278 -4.42 -17.14 -25.63
CA ASN A 278 -3.23 -17.96 -25.53
C ASN A 278 -2.78 -18.27 -24.10
N GLY A 279 -3.57 -17.94 -23.10
CA GLY A 279 -3.29 -18.29 -21.71
C GLY A 279 -4.17 -17.54 -20.72
N TYR A 280 -4.15 -18.01 -19.49
CA TYR A 280 -4.82 -17.35 -18.36
C TYR A 280 -3.78 -16.85 -17.40
N ARG A 281 -3.84 -15.56 -17.03
CA ARG A 281 -3.12 -15.06 -15.87
C ARG A 281 -3.81 -15.49 -14.58
N PHE A 282 -5.14 -15.45 -14.60
CA PHE A 282 -6.00 -15.98 -13.55
C PHE A 282 -7.13 -16.75 -14.24
N ALA A 283 -7.25 -18.03 -13.96
CA ALA A 283 -8.14 -18.94 -14.65
C ALA A 283 -9.53 -18.99 -13.99
N ASP A 284 -10.22 -17.84 -13.94
CA ASP A 284 -11.54 -17.64 -13.30
C ASP A 284 -11.53 -18.07 -11.84
N VAL A 285 -10.84 -17.29 -11.00
CA VAL A 285 -10.62 -17.53 -9.58
C VAL A 285 -11.76 -16.91 -8.77
N HIS A 286 -12.38 -17.69 -7.91
CA HIS A 286 -13.38 -17.23 -6.95
C HIS A 286 -12.94 -17.57 -5.53
N ILE A 287 -12.98 -16.60 -4.63
CA ILE A 287 -12.57 -16.77 -3.24
C ILE A 287 -13.66 -16.25 -2.31
N ASP A 288 -14.12 -17.13 -1.42
CA ASP A 288 -14.97 -16.78 -0.29
C ASP A 288 -14.13 -16.74 0.97
N ARG A 289 -14.21 -15.61 1.68
CA ARG A 289 -13.47 -15.35 2.91
C ARG A 289 -14.42 -14.95 4.02
N TRP A 290 -14.34 -15.66 5.14
CA TRP A 290 -15.01 -15.32 6.39
C TRP A 290 -13.96 -14.99 7.44
N ARG A 291 -14.18 -13.94 8.20
CA ARG A 291 -13.32 -13.58 9.34
C ARG A 291 -14.17 -13.19 10.53
N ILE A 292 -13.78 -13.71 11.69
CA ILE A 292 -14.30 -13.32 13.00
C ILE A 292 -13.13 -12.78 13.79
N ALA A 293 -13.30 -11.64 14.45
CA ALA A 293 -12.27 -11.01 15.27
C ALA A 293 -12.90 -10.46 16.55
N ASP A 294 -12.15 -10.54 17.65
CA ASP A 294 -12.52 -9.96 18.92
C ASP A 294 -11.30 -9.34 19.60
N THR A 295 -11.46 -8.16 20.17
CA THR A 295 -10.43 -7.47 20.95
C THR A 295 -11.02 -7.03 22.27
N LEU A 296 -10.46 -7.51 23.36
CA LEU A 296 -10.80 -7.10 24.72
C LEU A 296 -9.63 -6.33 25.31
N SER A 297 -9.85 -5.14 25.81
CA SER A 297 -8.87 -4.39 26.54
C SER A 297 -9.35 -4.01 27.94
N TYR A 298 -8.43 -4.04 28.90
CA TYR A 298 -8.65 -3.71 30.28
C TYR A 298 -7.75 -2.56 30.72
N LYS A 299 -8.36 -1.50 31.25
CA LYS A 299 -7.67 -0.32 31.79
C LYS A 299 -7.55 -0.50 33.32
N PHE A 300 -6.34 -0.85 33.79
CA PHE A 300 -6.09 -0.98 35.24
C PHE A 300 -6.27 0.37 35.93
N ASP A 301 -5.65 1.39 35.35
CA ASP A 301 -5.71 2.80 35.72
C ASP A 301 -5.42 3.66 34.49
N ASP A 302 -5.20 4.97 34.67
CA ASP A 302 -4.94 5.92 33.57
C ASP A 302 -3.59 5.70 32.88
N ARG A 303 -2.68 4.95 33.50
CA ARG A 303 -1.32 4.68 32.99
C ARG A 303 -1.15 3.31 32.40
N HIS A 304 -1.97 2.34 32.78
CA HIS A 304 -1.76 0.93 32.46
C HIS A 304 -2.97 0.32 31.74
N LYS A 305 -2.74 -0.17 30.53
CA LYS A 305 -3.76 -0.86 29.71
C LYS A 305 -3.21 -2.16 29.15
N LEU A 306 -4.00 -3.22 29.27
CA LEU A 306 -3.73 -4.53 28.66
C LEU A 306 -4.80 -4.82 27.62
N GLY A 307 -4.39 -5.26 26.44
CA GLY A 307 -5.28 -5.68 25.35
C GLY A 307 -4.98 -7.11 24.89
N LEU A 308 -6.03 -7.87 24.65
CA LEU A 308 -5.98 -9.20 24.01
C LEU A 308 -6.83 -9.14 22.75
N GLY A 309 -6.23 -9.46 21.62
CA GLY A 309 -6.95 -9.59 20.37
C GLY A 309 -6.86 -11.02 19.81
N LEU A 310 -7.94 -11.52 19.25
CA LEU A 310 -8.03 -12.83 18.60
C LEU A 310 -8.74 -12.70 17.26
N SER A 311 -8.30 -13.43 16.25
CA SER A 311 -9.06 -13.54 15.00
C SER A 311 -8.90 -14.90 14.35
N TYR A 312 -9.95 -15.31 13.64
CA TYR A 312 -9.98 -16.52 12.84
C TYR A 312 -10.48 -16.19 11.44
N GLU A 313 -9.77 -16.65 10.42
CA GLU A 313 -10.13 -16.50 9.02
C GLU A 313 -10.30 -17.88 8.37
N PHE A 314 -11.38 -18.04 7.63
CA PHE A 314 -11.64 -19.16 6.74
C PHE A 314 -11.70 -18.66 5.30
N ASN A 315 -10.98 -19.35 4.41
CA ASN A 315 -10.86 -18.99 3.00
C ASN A 315 -11.09 -20.25 2.16
N GLU A 316 -12.06 -20.19 1.26
CA GLU A 316 -12.30 -21.21 0.24
C GLU A 316 -12.08 -20.61 -1.13
N ALA A 317 -11.24 -21.22 -1.96
CA ALA A 317 -10.98 -20.79 -3.31
C ALA A 317 -11.37 -21.86 -4.31
N ASP A 318 -11.99 -21.43 -5.43
CA ASP A 318 -12.41 -22.23 -6.57
C ASP A 318 -11.84 -21.64 -7.86
N VAL A 319 -11.05 -22.38 -8.61
CA VAL A 319 -10.45 -22.01 -9.88
C VAL A 319 -11.18 -22.74 -11.00
N ARG A 320 -12.21 -22.12 -11.56
CA ARG A 320 -13.19 -22.77 -12.43
C ARG A 320 -12.65 -23.18 -13.80
N LYS A 321 -11.64 -22.45 -14.30
CA LYS A 321 -10.97 -22.73 -15.59
C LYS A 321 -9.58 -23.37 -15.41
N ASN A 322 -9.29 -24.05 -14.27
CA ASN A 322 -7.95 -24.57 -13.98
C ASN A 322 -7.42 -25.55 -15.03
N THR A 323 -8.30 -26.36 -15.63
CA THR A 323 -7.97 -27.34 -16.69
C THR A 323 -8.20 -26.81 -18.11
N ALA A 324 -8.77 -25.61 -18.25
CA ALA A 324 -9.07 -25.04 -19.56
C ALA A 324 -7.80 -24.77 -20.37
N GLN A 325 -7.73 -25.34 -21.56
CA GLN A 325 -6.63 -25.18 -22.50
C GLN A 325 -7.09 -24.32 -23.70
N PRO A 326 -6.52 -23.10 -23.86
CA PRO A 326 -6.83 -22.35 -25.10
C PRO A 326 -6.36 -23.09 -26.34
N ALA A 327 -7.22 -23.15 -27.36
CA ALA A 327 -6.93 -23.87 -28.60
C ALA A 327 -5.85 -23.12 -29.40
N HIS A 328 -4.93 -23.89 -30.00
CA HIS A 328 -3.93 -23.33 -30.90
C HIS A 328 -4.57 -22.91 -32.25
N PRO A 329 -4.40 -21.66 -32.71
CA PRO A 329 -5.15 -21.12 -33.84
C PRO A 329 -4.85 -21.79 -35.20
N MET A 330 -3.63 -22.34 -35.35
CA MET A 330 -3.14 -22.93 -36.61
C MET A 330 -3.10 -24.45 -36.60
N ASN A 331 -3.26 -25.10 -35.46
CA ASN A 331 -3.22 -26.54 -35.32
C ASN A 331 -4.23 -27.02 -34.28
N ARG A 332 -5.32 -27.61 -34.73
CA ARG A 332 -6.40 -28.09 -33.86
C ARG A 332 -6.00 -29.23 -32.90
N ASN A 333 -4.88 -29.90 -33.21
CA ASN A 333 -4.33 -30.98 -32.37
C ASN A 333 -3.41 -30.45 -31.24
N LEU A 334 -3.15 -29.14 -31.19
CA LEU A 334 -2.34 -28.50 -30.19
C LEU A 334 -3.20 -27.54 -29.35
N ALA A 335 -2.84 -27.40 -28.10
CA ALA A 335 -3.44 -26.43 -27.18
C ALA A 335 -2.34 -25.74 -26.35
N PHE A 336 -2.62 -24.53 -25.88
CA PHE A 336 -1.77 -23.87 -24.93
C PHE A 336 -1.94 -24.48 -23.53
N ALA A 337 -0.93 -24.32 -22.68
CA ALA A 337 -0.95 -24.91 -21.35
C ALA A 337 -2.10 -24.33 -20.49
N SER A 338 -2.81 -25.20 -19.80
CA SER A 338 -3.75 -24.82 -18.76
C SER A 338 -3.02 -24.35 -17.49
N ALA A 339 -3.74 -23.67 -16.59
CA ALA A 339 -3.22 -23.28 -15.28
C ALA A 339 -2.69 -24.50 -14.49
N GLN A 340 -3.46 -25.60 -14.49
CA GLN A 340 -3.07 -26.85 -13.84
C GLN A 340 -1.75 -27.40 -14.38
N GLN A 341 -1.55 -27.41 -15.70
CA GLN A 341 -0.32 -27.89 -16.31
C GLN A 341 0.89 -27.03 -15.92
N ILE A 342 0.70 -25.71 -15.83
CA ILE A 342 1.75 -24.80 -15.38
C ILE A 342 2.14 -25.09 -13.92
N TRP A 343 1.15 -25.21 -13.03
CA TRP A 343 1.42 -25.53 -11.62
C TRP A 343 2.05 -26.90 -11.46
N LYS A 344 1.57 -27.93 -12.20
CA LYS A 344 2.17 -29.27 -12.21
C LYS A 344 3.63 -29.26 -12.66
N THR A 345 3.97 -28.46 -13.68
CA THR A 345 5.34 -28.30 -14.16
C THR A 345 6.27 -27.78 -13.05
N HIS A 346 5.80 -26.83 -12.26
CA HIS A 346 6.63 -26.22 -11.22
C HIS A 346 6.65 -27.00 -9.91
N TYR A 347 5.53 -27.58 -9.49
CA TYR A 347 5.38 -28.16 -8.16
C TYR A 347 5.16 -29.67 -8.13
N GLY A 348 5.00 -30.33 -9.30
CA GLY A 348 4.89 -31.77 -9.41
C GLY A 348 3.57 -32.39 -8.95
N TYR A 349 2.54 -31.59 -8.59
CA TYR A 349 1.24 -32.09 -8.16
C TYR A 349 0.10 -31.68 -9.10
N ASP A 350 -0.99 -32.45 -9.09
CA ASP A 350 -2.23 -32.09 -9.76
C ASP A 350 -3.15 -31.31 -8.80
N PHE A 351 -3.64 -30.16 -9.25
CA PHE A 351 -4.56 -29.33 -8.51
C PHE A 351 -5.99 -29.50 -9.04
N ASN A 352 -6.94 -29.86 -8.19
CA ASN A 352 -8.32 -30.15 -8.58
C ASN A 352 -9.25 -28.92 -8.71
N GLY A 353 -8.69 -27.72 -8.62
CA GLY A 353 -9.41 -26.45 -8.73
C GLY A 353 -9.93 -25.88 -7.41
N LYS A 354 -9.97 -26.66 -6.32
CA LYS A 354 -10.50 -26.18 -5.03
C LYS A 354 -9.50 -26.33 -3.89
N VAL A 355 -9.48 -25.32 -3.01
CA VAL A 355 -8.62 -25.35 -1.83
C VAL A 355 -9.20 -24.51 -0.69
N ARG A 356 -9.08 -25.04 0.54
CA ARG A 356 -9.46 -24.37 1.77
C ARG A 356 -8.24 -24.04 2.60
N ARG A 357 -8.27 -22.89 3.26
CA ARG A 357 -7.22 -22.43 4.17
C ARG A 357 -7.85 -21.79 5.39
N HIS A 358 -7.13 -21.85 6.49
CA HIS A 358 -7.49 -21.27 7.76
C HIS A 358 -6.33 -20.44 8.26
N ALA A 359 -6.61 -19.36 8.98
CA ALA A 359 -5.63 -18.56 9.67
C ALA A 359 -6.15 -18.18 11.05
N PHE A 360 -5.34 -18.38 12.08
CA PHE A 360 -5.62 -17.96 13.44
C PHE A 360 -4.58 -16.95 13.88
N SER A 361 -5.01 -15.80 14.41
CA SER A 361 -4.10 -14.78 14.92
C SER A 361 -4.49 -14.36 16.32
N GLY A 362 -3.48 -14.08 17.15
CA GLY A 362 -3.64 -13.57 18.49
C GLY A 362 -2.56 -12.56 18.84
N GLU A 363 -2.91 -11.52 19.58
CA GLU A 363 -1.99 -10.48 20.06
C GLU A 363 -2.29 -10.16 21.52
N LEU A 364 -1.25 -10.09 22.34
CA LEU A 364 -1.27 -9.53 23.69
C LEU A 364 -0.46 -8.25 23.69
N LYS A 365 -1.10 -7.13 24.02
CA LYS A 365 -0.49 -5.80 24.02
C LYS A 365 -0.61 -5.15 25.39
N TYR A 366 0.50 -4.64 25.89
CA TYR A 366 0.54 -3.83 27.10
C TYR A 366 0.98 -2.43 26.77
N ASP A 367 0.16 -1.43 27.15
CA ASP A 367 0.44 -0.01 27.00
C ASP A 367 0.70 0.60 28.37
N PHE A 368 1.81 1.34 28.48
CA PHE A 368 2.21 2.11 29.66
C PHE A 368 2.37 3.58 29.31
N THR A 369 1.55 4.44 29.93
CA THR A 369 1.50 5.88 29.68
C THR A 369 1.73 6.59 31.02
N PRO A 370 3.01 6.69 31.50
CA PRO A 370 3.31 7.27 32.82
C PRO A 370 2.92 8.76 32.93
N SER A 371 2.85 9.46 31.79
CA SER A 371 2.41 10.86 31.69
C SER A 371 1.78 11.11 30.32
N GLU A 372 1.16 12.25 30.09
CA GLU A 372 0.63 12.69 28.79
C GLU A 372 1.72 12.84 27.71
N THR A 373 2.96 12.92 28.13
CA THR A 373 4.12 13.11 27.25
C THR A 373 4.94 11.86 27.02
N GLN A 374 4.57 10.73 27.60
CA GLN A 374 5.32 9.49 27.51
C GLN A 374 4.40 8.30 27.26
N LYS A 375 4.71 7.53 26.23
CA LYS A 375 3.97 6.31 25.86
C LYS A 375 4.94 5.18 25.53
N TYR A 376 4.71 4.03 26.12
CA TYR A 376 5.49 2.81 25.87
C TYR A 376 4.53 1.66 25.59
N SER A 377 4.85 0.80 24.65
CA SER A 377 4.07 -0.42 24.44
C SER A 377 4.94 -1.62 24.12
N VAL A 378 4.47 -2.77 24.59
CA VAL A 378 5.01 -4.09 24.27
C VAL A 378 3.88 -4.94 23.71
N SER A 379 4.11 -5.56 22.57
CA SER A 379 3.17 -6.49 21.95
C SER A 379 3.86 -7.82 21.67
N LEU A 380 3.17 -8.91 21.99
CA LEU A 380 3.52 -10.28 21.63
C LEU A 380 2.39 -10.81 20.76
N ALA A 381 2.73 -11.25 19.55
CA ALA A 381 1.71 -11.67 18.61
C ALA A 381 2.08 -12.96 17.88
N HIS A 382 1.06 -13.78 17.64
CA HIS A 382 1.05 -14.85 16.66
C HIS A 382 0.08 -14.45 15.55
N LEU A 383 0.60 -14.16 14.36
CA LEU A 383 -0.18 -13.67 13.24
C LEU A 383 -0.09 -14.65 12.08
N GLU A 384 -1.22 -15.05 11.54
CA GLU A 384 -1.28 -15.93 10.39
C GLU A 384 -1.85 -15.19 9.16
N ARG A 385 -1.29 -15.48 7.97
CA ARG A 385 -1.73 -14.92 6.69
C ARG A 385 -1.89 -16.00 5.64
N ILE A 386 -3.03 -15.99 4.96
CA ILE A 386 -3.28 -16.80 3.77
C ILE A 386 -2.75 -16.06 2.56
N GLY A 387 -2.08 -16.76 1.63
CA GLY A 387 -1.57 -16.18 0.40
C GLY A 387 -2.67 -15.54 -0.46
N ASP A 388 -2.32 -14.45 -1.13
CA ASP A 388 -3.23 -13.71 -2.01
C ASP A 388 -3.45 -14.40 -3.39
N ASN A 389 -4.27 -13.79 -4.26
CA ASN A 389 -4.59 -14.34 -5.57
C ASN A 389 -3.35 -14.47 -6.47
N THR A 390 -2.43 -13.51 -6.42
CA THR A 390 -1.22 -13.51 -7.25
C THR A 390 -0.23 -14.56 -6.76
N GLU A 391 -0.07 -14.69 -5.45
CA GLU A 391 0.79 -15.68 -4.84
C GLU A 391 0.29 -17.10 -5.08
N ARG A 392 -1.04 -17.30 -5.14
CA ARG A 392 -1.64 -18.63 -5.23
C ARG A 392 -2.03 -19.02 -6.66
N PHE A 393 -2.60 -18.14 -7.45
CA PHE A 393 -3.35 -18.53 -8.65
C PHE A 393 -2.85 -17.91 -9.97
N ASN A 394 -1.72 -17.19 -9.94
CA ASN A 394 -1.09 -16.73 -11.17
C ASN A 394 -0.64 -17.95 -12.02
N SER A 395 -0.91 -17.95 -13.33
CA SER A 395 -0.64 -19.09 -14.21
C SER A 395 -0.27 -18.64 -15.62
N LEU A 396 0.69 -17.70 -15.73
CA LEU A 396 1.06 -17.11 -17.01
C LEU A 396 2.33 -17.74 -17.58
N ALA A 397 2.22 -18.68 -18.52
CA ALA A 397 3.37 -19.29 -19.19
C ALA A 397 4.11 -18.28 -20.08
N ALA A 398 5.44 -18.37 -20.13
CA ALA A 398 6.24 -17.62 -21.10
C ALA A 398 5.94 -18.08 -22.54
N ILE A 399 6.00 -17.14 -23.48
CA ILE A 399 5.86 -17.43 -24.89
C ILE A 399 7.25 -17.57 -25.50
N VAL A 400 7.49 -18.65 -26.24
CA VAL A 400 8.76 -18.92 -26.93
C VAL A 400 8.51 -18.93 -28.43
N GLN A 401 9.34 -18.20 -29.17
CA GLN A 401 9.32 -18.31 -30.63
C GLN A 401 9.93 -19.62 -31.10
N ASN A 402 9.23 -20.31 -32.01
CA ASN A 402 9.86 -21.33 -32.79
C ASN A 402 10.45 -20.70 -34.07
N ARG A 403 11.78 -20.75 -34.19
CA ARG A 403 12.53 -20.11 -35.30
C ARG A 403 12.20 -20.67 -36.70
N MET A 404 11.49 -21.78 -36.78
CA MET A 404 11.32 -22.45 -38.09
C MET A 404 10.29 -21.82 -39.03
N ASN A 405 9.25 -21.11 -38.55
CA ASN A 405 8.22 -20.57 -39.47
C ASN A 405 7.59 -19.23 -39.06
N GLY A 406 8.13 -18.49 -38.11
CA GLY A 406 7.61 -17.15 -37.78
C GLY A 406 6.18 -17.08 -37.23
N MET A 407 5.41 -18.15 -37.25
CA MET A 407 3.98 -18.17 -36.90
C MET A 407 3.60 -19.09 -35.73
N LEU A 408 4.47 -19.93 -35.22
CA LEU A 408 4.13 -20.90 -34.18
C LEU A 408 4.59 -20.38 -32.82
N MET A 409 3.65 -19.91 -32.03
CA MET A 409 3.83 -19.51 -30.65
C MET A 409 3.81 -20.74 -29.75
N ASN A 410 4.96 -21.29 -29.42
CA ASN A 410 5.05 -22.31 -28.39
C ASN A 410 5.10 -21.63 -27.01
N GLN A 411 4.52 -22.26 -26.02
CA GLN A 411 4.66 -21.84 -24.62
C GLN A 411 5.76 -22.67 -23.94
N ASN A 412 6.47 -22.00 -23.01
CA ASN A 412 7.36 -22.69 -22.09
C ASN A 412 6.77 -22.59 -20.67
N PRO A 413 6.05 -23.62 -20.19
CA PRO A 413 5.53 -23.63 -18.83
C PRO A 413 6.60 -23.51 -17.75
N ALA A 414 7.82 -24.02 -17.97
CA ALA A 414 8.92 -23.96 -17.01
C ALA A 414 9.51 -22.54 -16.83
N ALA A 415 9.23 -21.61 -17.75
CA ALA A 415 9.57 -20.20 -17.64
C ALA A 415 8.34 -19.33 -17.30
N ALA A 416 7.30 -19.91 -16.72
CA ALA A 416 6.05 -19.22 -16.37
C ALA A 416 6.24 -18.27 -15.17
N ILE A 417 5.23 -17.43 -14.97
CA ILE A 417 4.93 -16.81 -13.67
C ILE A 417 3.83 -17.68 -13.06
N ALA A 418 4.21 -18.48 -12.06
CA ALA A 418 3.34 -19.49 -11.45
C ALA A 418 3.14 -19.23 -9.96
N GLY A 419 1.92 -18.88 -9.56
CA GLY A 419 1.48 -18.97 -8.18
C GLY A 419 1.44 -20.43 -7.71
N ASN A 420 1.29 -20.64 -6.42
CA ASN A 420 1.16 -21.98 -5.83
C ASN A 420 -0.18 -22.11 -5.10
N PRO A 421 -1.19 -22.78 -5.69
CA PRO A 421 -2.50 -22.98 -5.04
C PRO A 421 -2.44 -23.64 -3.67
N LEU A 422 -1.41 -24.46 -3.42
CA LEU A 422 -1.25 -25.23 -2.18
C LEU A 422 -0.33 -24.58 -1.15
N LEU A 423 0.00 -23.30 -1.29
CA LEU A 423 0.75 -22.57 -0.25
C LEU A 423 0.15 -22.82 1.13
N LYS A 424 1.01 -23.03 2.10
CA LYS A 424 0.65 -23.06 3.51
C LYS A 424 0.37 -21.64 4.00
N THR A 425 -0.42 -21.55 5.06
CA THR A 425 -0.63 -20.29 5.79
C THR A 425 0.69 -19.86 6.43
N GLU A 426 1.08 -18.62 6.21
CA GLU A 426 2.26 -17.97 6.78
C GLU A 426 2.02 -17.64 8.24
N LYS A 427 3.02 -17.87 9.12
CA LYS A 427 2.90 -17.74 10.58
C LYS A 427 4.02 -16.89 11.16
N HIS A 428 3.67 -15.75 11.73
CA HIS A 428 4.58 -14.81 12.37
C HIS A 428 4.51 -14.92 13.89
N ASN A 429 5.64 -15.17 14.55
CA ASN A 429 5.78 -15.00 15.98
C ASN A 429 6.56 -13.70 16.22
N ARG A 430 5.88 -12.68 16.67
CA ARG A 430 6.32 -11.29 16.65
C ARG A 430 6.45 -10.73 18.06
N ILE A 431 7.52 -9.97 18.26
CA ILE A 431 7.67 -9.04 19.38
C ILE A 431 7.77 -7.64 18.80
N LYS A 432 6.94 -6.72 19.30
CA LYS A 432 7.00 -5.30 18.95
C LYS A 432 7.18 -4.47 20.22
N LEU A 433 8.15 -3.57 20.18
CA LEU A 433 8.40 -2.56 21.21
C LEU A 433 8.24 -1.19 20.59
N THR A 434 7.49 -0.31 21.26
CA THR A 434 7.32 1.09 20.83
C THR A 434 7.57 2.01 22.02
N ALA A 435 8.28 3.10 21.78
CA ALA A 435 8.51 4.15 22.75
C ALA A 435 8.34 5.50 22.07
N ASP A 436 7.61 6.40 22.71
CA ASP A 436 7.48 7.81 22.36
C ASP A 436 7.60 8.65 23.61
N SER A 437 8.40 9.70 23.55
CA SER A 437 8.59 10.61 24.68
C SER A 437 8.84 12.02 24.17
N ARG A 438 8.16 12.98 24.78
CA ARG A 438 8.32 14.41 24.49
C ARG A 438 8.39 15.21 25.79
N ASN A 439 8.92 16.41 25.74
CA ASN A 439 8.79 17.32 26.87
C ASN A 439 7.50 18.14 26.78
N ASP A 440 7.13 18.80 27.90
CA ASP A 440 5.87 19.57 27.99
C ASP A 440 5.83 20.78 27.05
N TYR A 441 6.99 21.26 26.62
CA TYR A 441 7.12 22.37 25.66
C TYR A 441 6.96 21.91 24.18
N TYR A 442 6.99 20.61 23.90
CA TYR A 442 6.78 20.11 22.56
C TYR A 442 5.30 20.15 22.21
N ASN A 443 4.91 21.06 21.34
CA ASN A 443 3.54 21.23 20.87
C ASN A 443 3.45 21.02 19.36
N GLY A 444 3.81 19.83 18.92
CA GLY A 444 3.79 19.47 17.52
C GLY A 444 4.85 20.19 16.67
N TYR A 445 4.62 20.20 15.36
CA TYR A 445 5.53 20.79 14.41
C TYR A 445 5.55 22.31 14.52
N MET A 446 6.66 22.87 15.02
CA MET A 446 6.90 24.32 15.09
C MET A 446 5.83 25.14 15.83
N ASN A 447 5.16 24.55 16.80
CA ASN A 447 4.15 25.22 17.64
C ASN A 447 4.61 25.43 19.09
N SER A 448 5.87 25.22 19.40
CA SER A 448 6.41 25.49 20.72
C SER A 448 6.40 27.00 20.97
N LEU A 449 5.55 27.46 21.89
CA LEU A 449 5.39 28.88 22.19
C LEU A 449 6.33 29.37 23.33
N ALA A 450 6.88 28.46 24.12
CA ALA A 450 7.48 28.83 25.41
C ALA A 450 8.91 28.34 25.64
N GLY A 451 9.57 27.69 24.66
CA GLY A 451 10.95 27.20 24.90
C GLY A 451 11.36 26.05 23.98
N ALA A 452 12.50 25.44 24.28
CA ALA A 452 13.01 24.30 23.54
C ALA A 452 12.13 23.05 23.76
N GLY A 453 11.50 22.59 22.70
CA GLY A 453 10.66 21.39 22.71
C GLY A 453 11.34 20.21 22.02
N TRP A 454 11.22 19.01 22.56
CA TRP A 454 11.75 17.80 21.92
C TRP A 454 10.74 16.67 21.90
N ASN A 455 10.84 15.84 20.88
CA ASN A 455 10.12 14.59 20.75
C ASN A 455 11.07 13.52 20.20
N VAL A 456 11.15 12.39 20.88
CA VAL A 456 11.97 11.25 20.49
C VAL A 456 11.16 9.97 20.60
N GLY A 457 11.38 9.04 19.68
CA GLY A 457 10.71 7.77 19.76
C GLY A 457 11.27 6.74 18.80
N GLY A 458 10.69 5.55 18.84
CA GLY A 458 11.10 4.48 17.98
C GLY A 458 10.26 3.23 18.15
N THR A 459 10.42 2.34 17.16
CA THR A 459 9.77 1.04 17.13
C THR A 459 10.80 -0.01 16.76
N LEU A 460 10.78 -1.13 17.47
CA LEU A 460 11.53 -2.35 17.15
C LEU A 460 10.54 -3.48 16.95
N VAL A 461 10.64 -4.16 15.82
CA VAL A 461 9.85 -5.36 15.49
C VAL A 461 10.82 -6.49 15.19
N ALA A 462 10.63 -7.63 15.80
CA ALA A 462 11.34 -8.87 15.50
C ALA A 462 10.33 -9.98 15.25
N ASP A 463 10.44 -10.62 14.09
CA ASP A 463 9.60 -11.73 13.65
C ASP A 463 10.43 -12.99 13.42
N LYS A 464 10.00 -14.09 13.99
CA LYS A 464 10.33 -15.43 13.51
C LYS A 464 9.15 -15.94 12.70
N VAL A 465 9.37 -16.16 11.40
CA VAL A 465 8.31 -16.52 10.47
C VAL A 465 8.49 -17.96 10.05
N LYS A 466 7.45 -18.76 10.21
CA LYS A 466 7.34 -20.08 9.65
C LYS A 466 6.45 -20.06 8.41
N ASP A 467 6.88 -20.78 7.38
CA ASP A 467 6.15 -20.86 6.11
C ASP A 467 5.91 -19.46 5.46
N LEU A 468 6.85 -18.50 5.57
CA LEU A 468 6.79 -17.20 4.88
C LEU A 468 6.57 -17.43 3.39
N ILE A 469 5.59 -16.75 2.82
CA ILE A 469 5.31 -16.83 1.38
C ILE A 469 6.23 -15.85 0.64
N ILE A 470 7.05 -16.38 -0.25
CA ILE A 470 7.96 -15.59 -1.08
C ILE A 470 7.75 -15.87 -2.57
N PHE A 471 8.05 -14.87 -3.41
CA PHE A 471 8.38 -15.11 -4.81
C PHE A 471 9.82 -15.59 -4.91
N ASP A 472 10.10 -16.49 -5.85
CA ASP A 472 11.41 -17.06 -6.08
C ASP A 472 11.60 -17.41 -7.55
N ARG A 473 12.81 -17.79 -7.94
CA ARG A 473 13.11 -18.37 -9.25
C ARG A 473 13.17 -19.89 -9.17
N ALA A 474 12.55 -20.57 -10.13
CA ALA A 474 12.58 -22.01 -10.23
C ALA A 474 14.00 -22.50 -10.63
N ARG A 475 14.68 -23.16 -9.71
CA ARG A 475 16.06 -23.65 -9.82
C ARG A 475 16.22 -25.12 -9.42
N GLY A 476 15.11 -25.86 -9.31
CA GLY A 476 15.10 -27.23 -8.82
C GLY A 476 15.37 -27.36 -7.31
N GLN A 477 15.14 -26.30 -6.53
CA GLN A 477 15.20 -26.31 -5.06
C GLN A 477 14.11 -27.21 -4.47
N SER A 478 14.27 -27.59 -3.20
CA SER A 478 13.35 -28.50 -2.51
C SER A 478 11.88 -28.10 -2.71
N GLY A 479 11.07 -29.06 -3.16
CA GLY A 479 9.64 -28.87 -3.46
C GLY A 479 9.34 -28.19 -4.81
N ILE A 480 10.37 -27.90 -5.63
CA ILE A 480 10.24 -27.30 -6.96
C ILE A 480 10.77 -28.25 -8.02
N SER A 481 9.89 -28.71 -8.92
CA SER A 481 10.19 -29.69 -9.96
C SER A 481 10.88 -29.07 -11.18
N SER A 482 10.72 -27.77 -11.42
CA SER A 482 11.28 -27.08 -12.57
C SER A 482 12.58 -26.34 -12.23
N ASN A 483 13.44 -26.14 -13.22
CA ASN A 483 14.69 -25.38 -13.15
C ASN A 483 14.80 -24.31 -14.25
N GLY A 484 13.72 -23.98 -14.91
CA GLY A 484 13.67 -23.08 -16.08
C GLY A 484 13.73 -21.58 -15.74
N GLY A 485 14.03 -21.18 -14.51
CA GLY A 485 14.14 -19.79 -14.08
C GLY A 485 12.80 -19.02 -14.05
N GLY A 486 11.68 -19.72 -14.18
CA GLY A 486 10.34 -19.14 -14.04
C GLY A 486 10.15 -18.53 -12.63
N ILE A 487 9.24 -17.58 -12.53
CA ILE A 487 8.88 -16.99 -11.24
C ILE A 487 7.84 -17.89 -10.58
N ILE A 488 8.13 -18.30 -9.37
CA ILE A 488 7.30 -19.20 -8.56
C ILE A 488 6.99 -18.57 -7.20
N THR A 489 6.00 -19.11 -6.50
CA THR A 489 5.76 -18.81 -5.09
C THR A 489 5.93 -20.06 -4.24
N ARG A 490 6.55 -19.90 -3.09
CA ARG A 490 6.75 -21.00 -2.15
C ARG A 490 6.83 -20.51 -0.71
N ASN A 491 6.72 -21.45 0.22
CA ASN A 491 6.90 -21.18 1.65
C ASN A 491 8.37 -21.41 2.05
N VAL A 492 8.90 -20.55 2.90
CA VAL A 492 10.21 -20.67 3.55
C VAL A 492 10.13 -20.24 5.00
N ASP A 493 11.02 -20.74 5.84
CA ASP A 493 11.20 -20.20 7.19
C ASP A 493 12.12 -18.97 7.12
N ALA A 494 11.83 -17.95 7.90
CA ALA A 494 12.54 -16.69 7.82
C ALA A 494 12.65 -15.96 9.17
N ARG A 495 13.59 -15.03 9.22
CA ARG A 495 13.73 -14.05 10.30
C ARG A 495 13.72 -12.65 9.74
N LEU A 496 12.90 -11.78 10.37
CA LEU A 496 12.76 -10.38 10.01
C LEU A 496 13.02 -9.48 11.22
N ILE A 497 13.71 -8.38 11.02
CA ILE A 497 13.90 -7.33 12.03
C ILE A 497 13.69 -5.98 11.36
N THR A 498 12.88 -5.12 11.96
CA THR A 498 12.73 -3.72 11.58
C THR A 498 12.96 -2.85 12.80
N ALA A 499 13.83 -1.88 12.69
CA ALA A 499 14.07 -0.86 13.71
C ALA A 499 13.89 0.53 13.08
N GLN A 500 13.13 1.38 13.75
CA GLN A 500 12.93 2.77 13.36
C GLN A 500 13.14 3.65 14.57
N ALA A 501 13.76 4.82 14.39
CA ALA A 501 13.94 5.80 15.42
C ALA A 501 13.85 7.21 14.84
N TYR A 502 13.37 8.14 15.65
CA TYR A 502 13.33 9.54 15.28
C TYR A 502 13.63 10.42 16.51
N ALA A 503 14.15 11.60 16.23
CA ALA A 503 14.29 12.66 17.19
C ALA A 503 13.99 14.00 16.49
N ARG A 504 13.25 14.84 17.16
CA ARG A 504 12.97 16.21 16.73
C ARG A 504 13.20 17.18 17.88
N TYR A 505 13.80 18.29 17.56
CA TYR A 505 14.08 19.36 18.51
C TYR A 505 13.61 20.71 17.94
N ASN A 506 12.73 21.38 18.67
CA ASN A 506 12.33 22.75 18.40
C ASN A 506 13.22 23.66 19.25
N PHE A 507 14.19 24.33 18.65
CA PHE A 507 15.13 25.23 19.36
C PHE A 507 14.42 26.46 19.92
N ASN A 508 13.43 26.92 19.20
CA ASN A 508 12.57 28.05 19.52
C ASN A 508 11.30 27.99 18.62
N PRO A 509 10.35 28.92 18.73
CA PRO A 509 9.15 28.95 17.90
C PRO A 509 9.38 29.02 16.40
N HIS A 510 10.59 29.39 15.97
CA HIS A 510 10.94 29.59 14.57
C HIS A 510 11.80 28.49 13.98
N LEU A 511 12.64 27.84 14.76
CA LEU A 511 13.65 26.90 14.26
C LEU A 511 13.46 25.52 14.86
N ALA A 512 13.38 24.53 14.01
CA ALA A 512 13.32 23.12 14.38
C ALA A 512 14.26 22.28 13.51
N ALA A 513 14.79 21.20 14.06
CA ALA A 513 15.50 20.17 13.32
C ALA A 513 15.07 18.79 13.78
N GLY A 514 15.19 17.81 12.88
CA GLY A 514 14.85 16.44 13.18
C GLY A 514 15.72 15.45 12.40
N ILE A 515 15.81 14.25 12.95
CA ILE A 515 16.43 13.09 12.33
C ILE A 515 15.47 11.91 12.46
N LYS A 516 15.42 11.08 11.44
CA LYS A 516 14.81 9.75 11.49
C LYS A 516 15.70 8.75 10.81
N ALA A 517 15.69 7.52 11.31
CA ALA A 517 16.48 6.42 10.78
C ALA A 517 15.65 5.14 10.76
N ALA A 518 15.93 4.27 9.76
CA ALA A 518 15.30 2.97 9.63
C ALA A 518 16.33 1.91 9.23
N TYR A 519 16.19 0.73 9.81
CA TYR A 519 16.98 -0.45 9.48
C TYR A 519 16.06 -1.65 9.29
N ASN A 520 16.30 -2.41 8.22
CA ASN A 520 15.57 -3.64 7.92
C ASN A 520 16.54 -4.79 7.69
N TYR A 521 16.19 -5.94 8.23
CA TYR A 521 16.91 -7.19 8.06
C TYR A 521 15.91 -8.28 7.69
N GLY A 522 16.25 -9.08 6.67
CA GLY A 522 15.47 -10.23 6.25
C GLY A 522 16.41 -11.38 5.85
N HIS A 523 16.15 -12.59 6.36
CA HIS A 523 16.90 -13.78 6.05
C HIS A 523 15.98 -14.97 5.85
N ASN A 524 16.15 -15.66 4.74
CA ASN A 524 15.52 -16.93 4.42
C ASN A 524 16.33 -18.04 5.09
N GLU A 525 15.80 -18.58 6.17
CA GLU A 525 16.49 -19.62 6.97
C GLU A 525 16.46 -20.99 6.27
N THR A 526 15.45 -21.24 5.42
CA THR A 526 15.34 -22.49 4.65
C THR A 526 16.49 -22.66 3.66
N ASP A 527 16.87 -21.59 2.98
CA ASP A 527 17.91 -21.64 1.93
C ASP A 527 19.24 -21.03 2.38
N GLY A 528 19.33 -20.47 3.58
CA GLY A 528 20.54 -19.82 4.10
C GLY A 528 20.96 -18.55 3.35
N ARG A 529 20.01 -17.79 2.79
CA ARG A 529 20.27 -16.63 1.93
C ARG A 529 19.46 -15.39 2.33
N PRO A 530 19.84 -14.18 1.90
CA PRO A 530 19.02 -12.98 2.12
C PRO A 530 17.62 -13.12 1.50
N LEU A 531 16.65 -12.42 2.08
CA LEU A 531 15.38 -12.16 1.41
C LEU A 531 15.54 -11.03 0.40
N TYR A 532 14.74 -11.08 -0.68
CA TYR A 532 14.76 -10.05 -1.72
C TYR A 532 14.15 -8.73 -1.23
N GLN A 533 14.54 -7.64 -1.88
CA GLN A 533 13.96 -6.30 -1.71
C GLN A 533 13.99 -5.77 -0.27
N ILE A 534 14.94 -6.21 0.54
CA ILE A 534 15.17 -5.64 1.87
C ILE A 534 15.88 -4.29 1.74
N ARG A 535 15.23 -3.23 2.21
CA ARG A 535 15.82 -1.88 2.18
C ARG A 535 17.07 -1.81 3.05
N PRO A 536 18.15 -1.18 2.56
CA PRO A 536 19.33 -0.92 3.38
C PRO A 536 18.99 0.07 4.51
N PHE A 537 19.93 0.25 5.44
CA PHE A 537 19.84 1.33 6.42
C PHE A 537 19.67 2.68 5.72
N GLU A 538 18.74 3.48 6.21
CA GLU A 538 18.54 4.84 5.76
C GLU A 538 18.37 5.80 6.95
N ALA A 539 18.84 7.03 6.75
CA ALA A 539 18.63 8.12 7.68
C ALA A 539 18.28 9.40 6.92
N ALA A 540 17.44 10.23 7.51
CA ALA A 540 17.10 11.53 6.97
C ALA A 540 17.21 12.58 8.06
N VAL A 541 17.83 13.72 7.74
CA VAL A 541 17.88 14.91 8.58
C VAL A 541 17.09 16.02 7.91
N GLN A 542 16.43 16.85 8.69
CA GLN A 542 15.63 17.96 8.22
C GLN A 542 15.78 19.15 9.16
N ALA A 543 15.86 20.35 8.61
CA ALA A 543 15.81 21.60 9.36
C ALA A 543 14.78 22.52 8.74
N ASP A 544 13.99 23.18 9.57
CA ASP A 544 12.90 24.06 9.18
C ASP A 544 12.98 25.36 9.97
N TYR A 545 12.90 26.47 9.25
CA TYR A 545 12.65 27.77 9.81
C TYR A 545 11.26 28.25 9.42
N LYS A 546 10.45 28.67 10.41
CA LYS A 546 9.10 29.20 10.21
C LYS A 546 8.98 30.55 10.89
N ASN A 547 8.34 31.50 10.24
CA ASN A 547 8.03 32.78 10.84
C ASN A 547 6.63 33.26 10.43
N TYR A 548 6.14 34.26 11.14
CA TYR A 548 4.78 34.79 11.00
C TYR A 548 4.82 36.26 10.59
N PHE A 549 3.84 36.68 9.85
CA PHE A 549 3.58 38.06 9.49
C PHE A 549 2.10 38.39 9.67
N ALA A 550 1.68 39.63 9.55
CA ALA A 550 0.33 40.10 9.88
C ALA A 550 -0.83 39.27 9.28
N HIS A 551 -0.61 38.67 8.11
CA HIS A 551 -1.65 37.95 7.37
C HIS A 551 -1.30 36.49 7.09
N GLY A 552 -0.29 35.92 7.74
CA GLY A 552 0.05 34.53 7.48
C GLY A 552 1.37 34.08 8.08
N SER A 553 1.94 33.05 7.46
CA SER A 553 3.24 32.49 7.84
C SER A 553 4.02 32.06 6.60
N TYR A 554 5.33 32.02 6.73
CA TYR A 554 6.22 31.39 5.75
C TYR A 554 7.15 30.41 6.43
N ASN A 555 7.63 29.45 5.66
CA ASN A 555 8.67 28.53 6.10
C ASN A 555 9.70 28.29 5.01
N ILE A 556 10.94 28.02 5.42
CA ILE A 556 12.04 27.60 4.56
C ILE A 556 12.65 26.38 5.22
N GLY A 557 12.96 25.37 4.44
CA GLY A 557 13.54 24.14 4.98
C GLY A 557 14.51 23.48 4.01
N ALA A 558 15.34 22.62 4.60
CA ALA A 558 16.25 21.74 3.88
C ALA A 558 16.21 20.36 4.50
N ALA A 559 16.37 19.34 3.65
CA ALA A 559 16.45 17.96 4.06
C ALA A 559 17.60 17.26 3.35
N ALA A 560 18.24 16.30 4.02
CA ALA A 560 19.20 15.39 3.41
C ALA A 560 18.85 13.95 3.79
N ARG A 561 18.88 13.05 2.81
CA ARG A 561 18.64 11.63 2.98
C ARG A 561 19.90 10.85 2.61
N PHE A 562 20.36 10.05 3.53
CA PHE A 562 21.44 9.08 3.39
C PHE A 562 20.85 7.68 3.28
N VAL A 563 21.30 6.91 2.31
CA VAL A 563 20.97 5.49 2.13
C VAL A 563 22.27 4.71 2.02
N ALA A 564 22.45 3.73 2.90
CA ALA A 564 23.65 2.92 2.92
C ALA A 564 23.72 1.99 1.70
N LYS A 565 24.89 1.44 1.44
CA LYS A 565 25.07 0.35 0.47
C LYS A 565 24.25 -0.86 0.92
N GLN A 566 23.48 -1.47 0.04
CA GLN A 566 22.91 -2.80 0.27
C GLN A 566 23.90 -3.86 -0.22
N THR A 567 24.29 -4.74 0.69
CA THR A 567 25.25 -5.83 0.41
C THR A 567 24.60 -7.21 0.45
N ARG A 568 23.28 -7.25 0.63
CA ARG A 568 22.51 -8.47 0.83
C ARG A 568 21.30 -8.48 -0.09
N GLY A 569 21.51 -8.77 -1.35
CA GLY A 569 20.44 -9.00 -2.34
C GLY A 569 20.17 -10.50 -2.51
N ASP A 570 18.94 -10.86 -2.86
CA ASP A 570 18.59 -12.20 -3.31
C ASP A 570 19.01 -12.38 -4.77
N PHE A 571 20.27 -12.66 -5.00
CA PHE A 571 20.84 -12.88 -6.33
C PHE A 571 21.90 -13.97 -6.25
N ASP A 572 21.78 -14.99 -7.09
CA ASP A 572 22.75 -16.04 -7.25
C ASP A 572 23.64 -15.75 -8.46
N ALA A 573 24.89 -15.39 -8.20
CA ALA A 573 25.87 -15.05 -9.24
C ALA A 573 26.20 -16.24 -10.17
N ALA A 574 26.11 -17.48 -9.67
CA ALA A 574 26.44 -18.68 -10.45
C ALA A 574 25.37 -18.99 -11.50
N SER A 575 24.10 -18.90 -11.13
CA SER A 575 22.97 -19.12 -12.05
C SER A 575 22.48 -17.84 -12.76
N GLY A 576 22.87 -16.66 -12.28
CA GLY A 576 22.32 -15.38 -12.73
C GLY A 576 20.86 -15.16 -12.32
N LEU A 577 20.33 -15.98 -11.43
CA LEU A 577 18.92 -15.96 -11.02
C LEU A 577 18.77 -15.36 -9.62
N GLY A 578 17.67 -14.64 -9.43
CA GLY A 578 17.26 -14.04 -8.18
C GLY A 578 16.03 -13.17 -8.42
N ILE A 579 15.39 -12.74 -7.35
CA ILE A 579 14.32 -11.72 -7.45
C ILE A 579 14.94 -10.32 -7.50
N ASP A 580 15.99 -10.08 -6.70
CA ASP A 580 16.79 -8.88 -6.87
C ASP A 580 17.61 -8.97 -8.16
N LYS A 581 17.77 -7.87 -8.86
CA LYS A 581 18.54 -7.79 -10.11
C LYS A 581 20.06 -7.80 -9.93
N ARG A 582 20.50 -7.72 -8.68
CA ARG A 582 21.92 -7.64 -8.29
C ARG A 582 22.11 -8.02 -6.82
N GLU A 583 23.25 -8.55 -6.52
CA GLU A 583 23.64 -8.90 -5.15
C GLU A 583 23.77 -7.66 -4.24
N ALA A 584 24.28 -6.56 -4.79
CA ALA A 584 24.54 -5.34 -4.03
C ALA A 584 24.10 -4.08 -4.79
N ALA A 585 23.62 -3.08 -4.06
CA ALA A 585 23.30 -1.76 -4.57
C ALA A 585 24.16 -0.68 -3.90
N LYS A 586 24.58 0.33 -4.67
CA LYS A 586 25.37 1.45 -4.16
C LYS A 586 24.53 2.30 -3.22
N GLY A 587 25.14 2.77 -2.13
CA GLY A 587 24.58 3.81 -1.28
C GLY A 587 24.61 5.18 -1.96
N PHE A 588 23.81 6.11 -1.43
CA PHE A 588 23.75 7.47 -1.94
C PHE A 588 23.32 8.46 -0.85
N THR A 589 23.58 9.73 -1.11
CA THR A 589 23.04 10.86 -0.35
C THR A 589 22.41 11.86 -1.32
N VAL A 590 21.22 12.34 -0.99
CA VAL A 590 20.49 13.37 -1.74
C VAL A 590 20.02 14.45 -0.79
N ALA A 591 19.92 15.68 -1.30
CA ALA A 591 19.46 16.83 -0.53
C ALA A 591 18.37 17.58 -1.29
N ASP A 592 17.42 18.13 -0.54
CA ASP A 592 16.27 18.87 -1.01
C ASP A 592 16.17 20.19 -0.28
N VAL A 593 15.68 21.24 -0.96
CA VAL A 593 15.36 22.54 -0.35
C VAL A 593 13.95 22.94 -0.73
N TYR A 594 13.27 23.63 0.17
CA TYR A 594 11.90 24.06 -0.07
C TYR A 594 11.54 25.32 0.71
N ALA A 595 10.51 26.00 0.21
CA ALA A 595 9.89 27.12 0.89
C ALA A 595 8.36 27.03 0.78
N GLY A 596 7.66 27.63 1.73
CA GLY A 596 6.22 27.70 1.75
C GLY A 596 5.71 28.99 2.35
N MET A 597 4.51 29.41 1.94
CA MET A 597 3.80 30.57 2.48
C MET A 597 2.33 30.25 2.59
N ASN A 598 1.72 30.59 3.71
CA ASN A 598 0.29 30.54 3.92
C ASN A 598 -0.25 31.95 4.20
N ILE A 599 -1.31 32.34 3.52
CA ILE A 599 -1.94 33.66 3.64
C ILE A 599 -3.39 33.48 4.10
N LYS A 600 -3.75 34.10 5.24
CA LYS A 600 -5.09 34.12 5.84
C LYS A 600 -5.71 32.73 6.00
N ASP A 601 -4.91 31.68 6.16
CA ASP A 601 -5.35 30.28 6.18
C ASP A 601 -6.23 29.86 5.00
N LYS A 602 -6.19 30.63 3.91
CA LYS A 602 -6.98 30.40 2.69
C LYS A 602 -6.10 30.04 1.50
N TYR A 603 -4.91 30.65 1.40
CA TYR A 603 -4.03 30.47 0.25
C TYR A 603 -2.69 29.93 0.71
N GLY A 604 -2.23 28.91 0.05
CA GLY A 604 -0.92 28.32 0.27
C GLY A 604 -0.11 28.26 -1.02
N LEU A 605 1.16 28.61 -0.91
CA LEU A 605 2.17 28.44 -1.96
C LEU A 605 3.29 27.59 -1.38
N ARG A 606 3.73 26.58 -2.12
CA ARG A 606 4.92 25.80 -1.79
C ARG A 606 5.74 25.58 -3.04
N LEU A 607 7.05 25.66 -2.92
CA LEU A 607 7.98 25.40 -4.00
C LEU A 607 9.27 24.76 -3.47
N GLY A 608 9.99 24.10 -4.33
CA GLY A 608 11.25 23.48 -3.92
C GLY A 608 12.02 22.84 -5.06
N VAL A 609 13.18 22.35 -4.69
CA VAL A 609 14.10 21.62 -5.55
C VAL A 609 14.49 20.33 -4.84
N ASN A 610 14.14 19.21 -5.44
CA ASN A 610 14.59 17.90 -4.99
C ASN A 610 15.89 17.50 -5.71
N ASN A 611 16.73 16.73 -5.01
CA ASN A 611 18.03 16.31 -5.48
C ASN A 611 18.86 17.50 -6.02
N VAL A 612 19.07 18.51 -5.17
CA VAL A 612 19.73 19.78 -5.50
C VAL A 612 21.05 19.59 -6.23
N PHE A 613 21.82 18.55 -5.85
CA PHE A 613 23.13 18.26 -6.43
C PHE A 613 23.07 17.43 -7.71
N ASN A 614 21.87 17.15 -8.24
CA ASN A 614 21.66 16.36 -9.45
C ASN A 614 22.34 14.98 -9.40
N LYS A 615 22.34 14.33 -8.23
CA LYS A 615 22.95 13.02 -8.04
C LYS A 615 22.21 11.96 -8.86
N LYS A 616 22.95 11.17 -9.66
CA LYS A 616 22.41 9.93 -10.22
C LYS A 616 22.38 8.84 -9.14
N TYR A 617 21.23 8.29 -8.87
CA TYR A 617 21.05 7.21 -7.90
C TYR A 617 19.88 6.31 -8.27
N ALA A 618 19.88 5.12 -7.73
CA ALA A 618 18.75 4.21 -7.80
C ALA A 618 18.52 3.57 -6.41
N GLU A 619 17.27 3.51 -6.01
CA GLU A 619 16.88 2.76 -4.82
C GLU A 619 17.23 1.28 -5.02
N HIS A 620 17.54 0.56 -3.94
CA HIS A 620 17.78 -0.89 -4.02
C HIS A 620 16.59 -1.63 -4.66
N ILE A 621 15.38 -1.20 -4.30
CA ILE A 621 14.12 -1.80 -4.79
C ILE A 621 13.59 -1.17 -6.08
N SER A 622 14.26 -0.15 -6.64
CA SER A 622 13.77 0.55 -7.84
C SER A 622 13.95 -0.30 -9.09
N GLY A 623 12.85 -0.49 -9.82
CA GLY A 623 12.79 -1.34 -11.00
C GLY A 623 12.81 -2.84 -10.72
N ASP A 624 12.96 -3.25 -9.46
CA ASP A 624 12.76 -4.63 -9.03
C ASP A 624 11.27 -4.88 -8.83
N HIS A 625 10.68 -5.59 -9.75
CA HIS A 625 9.33 -6.08 -9.58
C HIS A 625 9.36 -7.59 -9.52
N VAL A 626 8.74 -8.17 -8.48
CA VAL A 626 8.75 -9.62 -8.24
C VAL A 626 8.26 -10.44 -9.42
N LEU A 627 7.39 -9.89 -10.26
CA LEU A 627 6.88 -10.54 -11.47
C LEU A 627 7.66 -10.16 -12.75
N ALA A 628 8.79 -9.43 -12.64
CA ALA A 628 9.60 -9.11 -13.80
C ALA A 628 10.51 -10.29 -14.17
N LEU A 629 10.38 -10.79 -15.40
CA LEU A 629 11.25 -11.87 -15.91
C LEU A 629 12.69 -11.39 -16.11
N SER A 630 12.87 -10.11 -16.44
CA SER A 630 14.17 -9.47 -16.64
C SER A 630 14.20 -8.13 -15.89
N PRO A 631 14.47 -8.14 -14.58
CA PRO A 631 14.51 -6.92 -13.80
C PRO A 631 15.62 -5.98 -14.28
N SER A 632 15.33 -4.67 -14.30
CA SER A 632 16.26 -3.63 -14.73
C SER A 632 16.39 -2.52 -13.69
N VAL A 633 17.55 -1.86 -13.64
CA VAL A 633 17.74 -0.71 -12.76
C VAL A 633 17.00 0.50 -13.31
N VAL A 634 16.08 1.06 -12.54
CA VAL A 634 15.41 2.34 -12.82
C VAL A 634 16.02 3.41 -11.93
N TYR A 635 16.72 4.36 -12.54
CA TYR A 635 17.33 5.49 -11.82
C TYR A 635 16.26 6.48 -11.40
N ALA A 636 16.44 7.07 -10.22
CA ALA A 636 15.55 8.08 -9.68
C ALA A 636 15.69 9.41 -10.43
N PRO A 637 14.71 10.34 -10.30
CA PRO A 637 14.82 11.67 -10.89
C PRO A 637 16.10 12.40 -10.47
N GLY A 638 16.73 13.08 -11.42
CA GLY A 638 17.78 14.06 -11.17
C GLY A 638 17.21 15.29 -10.46
N ARG A 639 17.87 16.42 -10.57
CA ARG A 639 17.38 17.70 -10.01
C ARG A 639 15.99 18.01 -10.55
N THR A 640 15.03 18.19 -9.65
CA THR A 640 13.62 18.37 -10.01
C THR A 640 13.03 19.55 -9.27
N TYR A 641 12.50 20.52 -10.02
CA TYR A 641 11.78 21.68 -9.50
C TYR A 641 10.31 21.36 -9.35
N TRP A 642 9.67 21.88 -8.30
CA TRP A 642 8.25 21.70 -8.08
C TRP A 642 7.58 22.93 -7.48
N LEU A 643 6.30 23.09 -7.75
CA LEU A 643 5.44 24.13 -7.21
C LEU A 643 4.08 23.50 -6.83
N SER A 644 3.50 23.97 -5.74
CA SER A 644 2.13 23.64 -5.32
C SER A 644 1.40 24.88 -4.87
N LEU A 645 0.18 25.05 -5.36
CA LEU A 645 -0.76 26.10 -4.99
C LEU A 645 -1.96 25.46 -4.28
N HIS A 646 -2.43 26.10 -3.23
CA HIS A 646 -3.63 25.71 -2.48
C HIS A 646 -4.53 26.92 -2.28
N ALA A 647 -5.82 26.73 -2.45
CA ALA A 647 -6.86 27.72 -2.12
C ALA A 647 -8.02 27.04 -1.39
N ALA A 648 -8.53 27.69 -0.34
CA ALA A 648 -9.68 27.23 0.43
C ALA A 648 -10.63 28.39 0.74
N PHE A 649 -11.92 28.23 0.46
CA PHE A 649 -12.96 29.26 0.53
C PHE A 649 -14.08 28.88 1.50
#